data_66f36c6de4bc44834b8794b815d73d89
#
_entry.id   66f36c6de4bc44834b8794b815d73d89
#
_cell.length_a   1.000
_cell.length_b   1.000
_cell.length_c   1.000
_cell.angle_alpha   90.00
_cell.angle_beta   90.00
_cell.angle_gamma   90.00
#
_symmetry.space_group_name_H-M   'P 1'
#
loop_
_entity.id
_entity.type
_entity.pdbx_description
1 polymer ?
#
loop_
_entity_poly.entity_id
_entity_poly.type
_entity_poly.pdbx_seq_one_letter_code
_entity_poly.pdbx_strand_id
1 'polypeptide(L)'
;MTPKVTINSVIPRRHSSWMTLAAIVVVLAGSVSPIWAQADAAAAEARNSFNEKIAAKYNYAFGKDQKAAFLPSNATTDTGAFIDPKSFLTAQYCGHCHQEAHVEWRQSAHSNSNRVPYYLRNVNLLAAEKGIAYTRHCEGCHDPIALVSGALTEASPRTRPYDQDGVTCTVCHAIQSVDTRGTGSYVMGVPAVMLDEAGLPISRPVTDAEILAHLDRHSAAVMKPFYRTSEFCSACHKAALPKLLNDYKWQRAIFLYDEWQISSFAKQSPLPFYVKDSVSTCQTCHMVREALGQLPDYGAKENTLASHRWLGANTLIPQIYHYDEQAKRVVDFLRNAVFNVDIFGLEADGPAGTEPKLIAPLGLTQFHLDAGQRVTVSVVIQNKGIAHSFVPEQRDMYESWVDFTVKDENGKLVAESGALLPNNELDPAAHSFTNRLINKQGGINDLHQVWDNRVVAFNNTIQSGRSQLLRYAFTMPRKADAVTVTATVRYRRFDQHFIDFGMSVEPGKHYVQPTTDMVSSSRTFHAGDNSSTKPDAVENPEWMRWNNYGISLLDAQQYAAAVAAFERVAAIRPTYVDIYTNIGLTYISWEKYDESLPWLHKALDIAKDNARALYYLALVERNQGQVDEAIENLQKVAAQFPRSRDAHRELGFCFYQQHRYDLARAEYETVQNIDPDDLAAHYNLAILYRRLGLKDKAAEQAAYFADQKDDPTASTFALEYLRKHADIARESVPWHVHDLDRHGADESDPATPVTAASGSPVVTGSAPGGN
;
A
#
# COMPACT_ATOMS: atom_id res chain seq x y z
N MET A 1 15.18 -43.40 -37.82
CA MET A 1 15.55 -43.22 -39.24
C MET A 1 15.62 -41.72 -39.52
N THR A 2 16.81 -41.19 -39.51
CA THR A 2 17.17 -39.83 -39.90
C THR A 2 17.53 -39.80 -41.37
N PRO A 3 17.38 -38.68 -42.10
CA PRO A 3 18.47 -38.32 -42.99
C PRO A 3 19.08 -36.96 -42.66
N LYS A 4 20.41 -36.98 -42.61
CA LYS A 4 21.31 -35.84 -42.69
C LYS A 4 21.27 -35.28 -44.13
N VAL A 5 21.27 -33.96 -44.25
CA VAL A 5 21.61 -33.27 -45.50
C VAL A 5 22.85 -32.43 -45.27
N THR A 6 23.90 -32.75 -45.99
CA THR A 6 25.16 -32.06 -46.07
C THR A 6 25.08 -31.08 -47.24
N ILE A 7 25.47 -29.81 -47.04
CA ILE A 7 25.66 -28.86 -48.15
C ILE A 7 27.11 -28.42 -48.15
N ASN A 8 27.73 -28.73 -49.25
CA ASN A 8 29.11 -28.34 -49.61
C ASN A 8 29.19 -26.88 -50.05
N SER A 9 30.25 -26.24 -49.61
CA SER A 9 30.71 -24.92 -50.02
C SER A 9 31.34 -24.94 -51.44
N VAL A 10 31.00 -23.96 -52.25
CA VAL A 10 31.79 -23.56 -53.43
C VAL A 10 31.82 -22.03 -53.48
N ILE A 11 33.02 -21.47 -53.28
CA ILE A 11 33.34 -20.05 -53.50
C ILE A 11 33.84 -19.86 -54.90
N PRO A 12 33.43 -18.86 -55.66
CA PRO A 12 34.32 -18.23 -56.62
C PRO A 12 34.67 -16.79 -56.29
N ARG A 13 35.98 -16.53 -56.17
CA ARG A 13 36.54 -15.18 -56.15
C ARG A 13 36.28 -14.47 -57.47
N ARG A 14 35.79 -13.22 -57.47
CA ARG A 14 36.01 -12.21 -58.50
C ARG A 14 36.34 -10.87 -57.84
N HIS A 15 37.47 -10.32 -58.27
CA HIS A 15 38.01 -9.02 -57.94
C HIS A 15 37.32 -7.87 -58.66
N SER A 16 37.45 -6.70 -58.04
CA SER A 16 37.43 -5.34 -58.59
C SER A 16 36.10 -4.73 -59.01
N SER A 17 35.67 -3.74 -58.24
CA SER A 17 35.13 -2.43 -58.63
C SER A 17 34.40 -1.79 -57.44
N TRP A 18 35.17 -1.38 -56.41
CA TRP A 18 34.61 -0.68 -55.24
C TRP A 18 35.38 0.63 -55.00
N MET A 19 35.49 1.48 -56.01
CA MET A 19 36.12 2.80 -55.81
C MET A 19 35.32 3.98 -56.40
N THR A 20 34.10 3.80 -56.89
CA THR A 20 33.34 4.91 -57.47
C THR A 20 31.93 5.16 -56.87
N LEU A 21 31.54 4.39 -55.84
CA LEU A 21 30.25 4.64 -55.14
C LEU A 21 30.37 5.28 -53.75
N ALA A 22 31.60 5.39 -53.20
CA ALA A 22 31.83 6.00 -51.88
C ALA A 22 31.82 7.53 -51.88
N ALA A 23 31.96 8.17 -53.05
CA ALA A 23 32.01 9.64 -53.16
C ALA A 23 30.66 10.33 -53.30
N ILE A 24 29.59 9.58 -53.66
CA ILE A 24 28.25 10.16 -53.86
C ILE A 24 27.38 10.02 -52.61
N VAL A 25 27.64 9.03 -51.72
CA VAL A 25 26.90 8.86 -50.47
C VAL A 25 27.34 9.86 -49.38
N VAL A 26 28.57 10.38 -49.43
CA VAL A 26 29.06 11.37 -48.48
C VAL A 26 28.54 12.79 -48.74
N VAL A 27 28.12 13.11 -49.98
CA VAL A 27 27.60 14.46 -50.31
C VAL A 27 26.10 14.60 -50.04
N LEU A 28 25.32 13.50 -49.98
CA LEU A 28 23.88 13.53 -49.62
C LEU A 28 23.61 13.35 -48.12
N ALA A 29 24.55 12.82 -47.34
CA ALA A 29 24.44 12.77 -45.87
C ALA A 29 24.88 14.09 -45.19
N GLY A 30 25.52 15.00 -45.91
CA GLY A 30 26.00 16.29 -45.37
C GLY A 30 25.00 17.45 -45.41
N SER A 31 23.83 17.31 -46.01
CA SER A 31 22.89 18.44 -46.21
C SER A 31 21.57 18.34 -45.43
N VAL A 32 21.36 17.30 -44.65
CA VAL A 32 20.14 17.19 -43.80
C VAL A 32 20.43 17.47 -42.32
N SER A 33 21.67 17.61 -41.93
CA SER A 33 22.09 17.80 -40.53
C SER A 33 21.98 19.22 -39.91
N PRO A 34 21.90 20.36 -40.63
CA PRO A 34 21.98 21.65 -39.95
C PRO A 34 20.63 22.18 -39.37
N ILE A 35 19.49 21.75 -39.90
CA ILE A 35 18.19 22.32 -39.45
C ILE A 35 17.75 21.69 -38.12
N TRP A 36 17.99 20.41 -37.93
CA TRP A 36 17.62 19.71 -36.69
C TRP A 36 18.56 20.05 -35.53
N ALA A 37 19.84 20.13 -35.78
CA ALA A 37 20.82 20.59 -34.79
C ALA A 37 20.57 22.06 -34.36
N GLN A 38 20.05 22.90 -35.24
CA GLN A 38 19.66 24.29 -34.94
C GLN A 38 18.37 24.33 -34.10
N ALA A 39 17.38 23.46 -34.36
CA ALA A 39 16.14 23.42 -33.56
C ALA A 39 16.41 22.91 -32.14
N ASP A 40 17.24 21.89 -32.00
CA ASP A 40 17.64 21.36 -30.67
C ASP A 40 18.50 22.37 -29.90
N ALA A 41 19.40 23.08 -30.58
CA ALA A 41 20.19 24.15 -29.99
C ALA A 41 19.31 25.34 -29.53
N ALA A 42 18.31 25.74 -30.33
CA ALA A 42 17.37 26.81 -29.97
C ALA A 42 16.46 26.39 -28.78
N ALA A 43 16.01 25.12 -28.72
CA ALA A 43 15.24 24.59 -27.60
C ALA A 43 16.09 24.53 -26.32
N ALA A 44 17.33 24.10 -26.42
CA ALA A 44 18.27 24.08 -25.30
C ALA A 44 18.59 25.50 -24.80
N GLU A 45 18.80 26.45 -25.71
CA GLU A 45 19.02 27.85 -25.36
C GLU A 45 17.80 28.51 -24.70
N ALA A 46 16.57 28.24 -25.20
CA ALA A 46 15.34 28.68 -24.58
C ALA A 46 15.17 28.13 -23.16
N ARG A 47 15.50 26.83 -22.96
CA ARG A 47 15.45 26.19 -21.65
C ARG A 47 16.49 26.76 -20.69
N ASN A 48 17.73 26.97 -21.16
CA ASN A 48 18.77 27.60 -20.37
C ASN A 48 18.37 29.03 -19.96
N SER A 49 17.86 29.83 -20.89
CA SER A 49 17.36 31.17 -20.61
C SER A 49 16.21 31.18 -19.60
N PHE A 50 15.30 30.22 -19.66
CA PHE A 50 14.24 30.03 -18.66
C PHE A 50 14.83 29.70 -17.29
N ASN A 51 15.76 28.74 -17.21
CA ASN A 51 16.41 28.34 -15.95
C ASN A 51 17.17 29.49 -15.30
N GLU A 52 17.92 30.29 -16.08
CA GLU A 52 18.63 31.46 -15.59
C GLU A 52 17.67 32.49 -14.99
N LYS A 53 16.55 32.73 -15.65
CA LYS A 53 15.50 33.63 -15.15
C LYS A 53 14.89 33.17 -13.86
N ILE A 54 14.61 31.85 -13.73
CA ILE A 54 14.07 31.26 -12.51
C ILE A 54 15.09 31.33 -11.38
N ALA A 55 16.35 30.97 -11.63
CA ALA A 55 17.41 31.03 -10.63
C ALA A 55 17.66 32.44 -10.12
N ALA A 56 17.67 33.44 -11.02
CA ALA A 56 17.86 34.83 -10.67
C ALA A 56 16.66 35.43 -9.90
N LYS A 57 15.43 35.06 -10.30
CA LYS A 57 14.21 35.58 -9.71
C LYS A 57 13.87 35.02 -8.36
N TYR A 58 14.08 33.70 -8.17
CA TYR A 58 13.53 32.96 -7.03
C TYR A 58 14.60 32.49 -6.03
N ASN A 59 15.88 32.79 -6.29
CA ASN A 59 16.99 32.31 -5.45
C ASN A 59 16.83 30.81 -5.09
N TYR A 60 16.71 29.98 -6.14
CA TYR A 60 16.29 28.59 -6.03
C TYR A 60 17.43 27.70 -5.49
N ALA A 61 17.58 27.71 -4.18
CA ALA A 61 18.54 26.89 -3.47
C ALA A 61 17.84 26.14 -2.35
N PHE A 62 18.22 24.88 -2.13
CA PHE A 62 17.74 24.10 -1.02
C PHE A 62 18.91 23.32 -0.39
N GLY A 63 19.12 23.56 0.92
CA GLY A 63 20.24 22.99 1.65
C GLY A 63 21.60 23.60 1.29
N LYS A 64 22.68 23.00 1.81
CA LYS A 64 24.06 23.47 1.57
C LYS A 64 24.56 23.16 0.16
N ASP A 65 24.02 22.10 -0.46
CA ASP A 65 24.34 21.69 -1.81
C ASP A 65 23.25 22.18 -2.78
N GLN A 66 23.50 23.28 -3.44
CA GLN A 66 22.60 23.96 -4.38
C GLN A 66 22.22 23.13 -5.63
N LYS A 67 22.65 21.86 -5.71
CA LYS A 67 22.43 20.98 -6.87
C LYS A 67 21.08 20.27 -6.87
N ALA A 68 20.32 20.35 -5.78
CA ALA A 68 19.10 19.57 -5.59
C ALA A 68 17.86 20.46 -5.60
N ALA A 69 17.53 20.97 -6.77
CA ALA A 69 16.46 21.96 -6.97
C ALA A 69 15.06 21.45 -6.55
N PHE A 70 14.84 20.13 -6.56
CA PHE A 70 13.52 19.54 -6.31
C PHE A 70 13.38 18.93 -4.92
N LEU A 71 14.46 18.87 -4.12
CA LEU A 71 14.38 18.34 -2.76
C LEU A 71 13.38 19.13 -1.89
N PRO A 72 12.68 18.46 -0.96
CA PRO A 72 12.84 17.05 -0.55
C PRO A 72 12.01 16.02 -1.35
N SER A 73 11.49 16.35 -2.53
CA SER A 73 10.95 15.38 -3.48
C SER A 73 12.09 14.62 -4.20
N ASN A 74 11.83 13.37 -4.61
CA ASN A 74 12.71 12.58 -5.46
C ASN A 74 12.52 12.86 -6.96
N ALA A 75 11.58 13.75 -7.32
CA ALA A 75 11.33 14.13 -8.70
C ALA A 75 12.55 14.80 -9.32
N THR A 76 12.73 14.59 -10.60
CA THR A 76 13.71 15.32 -11.42
C THR A 76 13.17 15.51 -12.83
N THR A 77 13.92 16.25 -13.64
CA THR A 77 13.65 16.37 -15.08
C THR A 77 14.74 15.66 -15.88
N ASP A 78 14.47 15.38 -17.13
CA ASP A 78 15.38 14.68 -18.05
C ASP A 78 16.75 15.38 -18.21
N THR A 79 16.83 16.68 -18.02
CA THR A 79 18.06 17.48 -18.07
C THR A 79 18.53 17.95 -16.69
N GLY A 80 17.76 17.68 -15.62
CA GLY A 80 17.97 18.26 -14.29
C GLY A 80 17.61 19.75 -14.18
N ALA A 81 17.14 20.37 -15.27
CA ALA A 81 16.78 21.78 -15.34
C ALA A 81 15.26 21.95 -15.27
N PHE A 82 14.78 23.16 -14.91
CA PHE A 82 13.35 23.49 -14.86
C PHE A 82 12.70 23.44 -16.25
N ILE A 83 11.39 23.15 -16.27
CA ILE A 83 10.54 23.13 -17.46
C ILE A 83 9.59 24.34 -17.40
N ASP A 84 9.53 25.15 -18.49
CA ASP A 84 8.57 26.25 -18.57
C ASP A 84 7.14 25.70 -18.42
N PRO A 85 6.33 26.20 -17.47
CA PRO A 85 4.96 25.71 -17.27
C PRO A 85 4.07 25.87 -18.51
N LYS A 86 4.40 26.79 -19.43
CA LYS A 86 3.72 26.94 -20.72
C LYS A 86 3.89 25.75 -21.66
N SER A 87 4.89 24.88 -21.39
CA SER A 87 5.08 23.64 -22.14
C SER A 87 4.05 22.57 -21.77
N PHE A 88 3.40 22.69 -20.60
CA PHE A 88 2.33 21.81 -20.18
C PHE A 88 1.01 22.28 -20.78
N LEU A 89 0.47 21.52 -21.71
CA LEU A 89 -0.84 21.81 -22.29
C LEU A 89 -1.92 21.61 -21.23
N THR A 90 -2.97 22.42 -21.30
CA THR A 90 -4.11 22.29 -20.38
C THR A 90 -4.84 20.95 -20.61
N ALA A 91 -5.48 20.43 -19.58
CA ALA A 91 -6.31 19.24 -19.73
C ALA A 91 -7.42 19.42 -20.78
N GLN A 92 -7.92 20.67 -20.94
CA GLN A 92 -8.93 21.02 -21.92
C GLN A 92 -8.45 20.85 -23.37
N TYR A 93 -7.15 21.10 -23.64
CA TYR A 93 -6.57 20.83 -24.95
C TYR A 93 -6.65 19.34 -25.31
N CYS A 94 -6.36 18.45 -24.37
CA CYS A 94 -6.50 17.01 -24.60
C CYS A 94 -7.98 16.61 -24.68
N GLY A 95 -8.81 17.22 -23.83
CA GLY A 95 -10.22 16.90 -23.65
C GLY A 95 -11.11 17.18 -24.87
N HIS A 96 -10.69 17.99 -25.85
CA HIS A 96 -11.54 18.20 -27.02
C HIS A 96 -11.57 16.98 -27.96
N CYS A 97 -10.55 16.10 -27.91
CA CYS A 97 -10.51 14.82 -28.60
C CYS A 97 -10.77 13.63 -27.69
N HIS A 98 -10.32 13.72 -26.42
CA HIS A 98 -10.46 12.67 -25.40
C HIS A 98 -11.52 13.07 -24.37
N GLN A 99 -12.78 13.18 -24.81
CA GLN A 99 -13.84 13.76 -24.00
C GLN A 99 -14.21 12.88 -22.80
N GLU A 100 -14.33 11.56 -23.01
CA GLU A 100 -14.67 10.63 -21.93
C GLU A 100 -13.55 10.59 -20.89
N ALA A 101 -12.29 10.41 -21.32
CA ALA A 101 -11.13 10.42 -20.41
C ALA A 101 -11.01 11.73 -19.64
N HIS A 102 -11.29 12.88 -20.27
CA HIS A 102 -11.23 14.18 -19.63
C HIS A 102 -12.30 14.35 -18.53
N VAL A 103 -13.54 13.93 -18.80
CA VAL A 103 -14.63 13.99 -17.80
C VAL A 103 -14.33 13.06 -16.61
N GLU A 104 -13.85 11.86 -16.89
CA GLU A 104 -13.44 10.91 -15.85
C GLU A 104 -12.28 11.45 -15.00
N TRP A 105 -11.22 11.96 -15.64
CA TRP A 105 -10.10 12.60 -14.97
C TRP A 105 -10.55 13.78 -14.11
N ARG A 106 -11.42 14.66 -14.63
CA ARG A 106 -11.88 15.84 -13.89
C ARG A 106 -12.60 15.50 -12.60
N GLN A 107 -13.31 14.38 -12.55
CA GLN A 107 -14.00 13.90 -11.36
C GLN A 107 -13.09 13.10 -10.41
N SER A 108 -11.88 12.76 -10.83
CA SER A 108 -10.94 11.96 -10.05
C SER A 108 -10.20 12.75 -8.97
N ALA A 109 -9.57 12.03 -8.05
CA ALA A 109 -8.69 12.61 -7.06
C ALA A 109 -7.43 13.26 -7.69
N HIS A 110 -6.95 12.76 -8.84
CA HIS A 110 -5.75 13.28 -9.49
C HIS A 110 -5.93 14.73 -9.96
N SER A 111 -7.03 15.04 -10.64
CA SER A 111 -7.31 16.42 -11.10
C SER A 111 -7.59 17.37 -9.93
N ASN A 112 -7.97 16.86 -8.79
CA ASN A 112 -8.34 17.63 -7.61
C ASN A 112 -7.24 17.66 -6.54
N SER A 113 -6.08 17.06 -6.80
CA SER A 113 -5.04 16.80 -5.80
C SER A 113 -4.50 18.06 -5.13
N ASN A 114 -4.46 19.23 -5.83
CA ASN A 114 -3.93 20.49 -5.32
C ASN A 114 -4.99 21.55 -5.00
N ARG A 115 -6.29 21.30 -5.25
CA ARG A 115 -7.30 22.35 -5.04
C ARG A 115 -8.28 22.08 -3.90
N VAL A 116 -8.24 20.89 -3.29
CA VAL A 116 -9.16 20.56 -2.20
C VAL A 116 -8.79 21.29 -0.91
N PRO A 117 -9.79 21.85 -0.17
CA PRO A 117 -9.52 22.71 0.99
C PRO A 117 -8.65 22.07 2.06
N TYR A 118 -8.90 20.82 2.42
CA TYR A 118 -8.15 20.11 3.46
C TYR A 118 -6.67 19.89 3.10
N TYR A 119 -6.36 19.63 1.81
CA TYR A 119 -4.96 19.56 1.37
C TYR A 119 -4.29 20.94 1.43
N LEU A 120 -4.93 21.96 0.87
CA LEU A 120 -4.40 23.33 0.88
C LEU A 120 -4.18 23.84 2.31
N ARG A 121 -5.09 23.49 3.24
CA ARG A 121 -4.94 23.85 4.66
C ARG A 121 -3.67 23.26 5.25
N ASN A 122 -3.44 21.96 5.02
CA ASN A 122 -2.30 21.23 5.58
C ASN A 122 -0.97 21.67 4.94
N VAL A 123 -0.90 21.80 3.59
CA VAL A 123 0.33 22.23 2.92
C VAL A 123 0.70 23.68 3.24
N ASN A 124 -0.30 24.55 3.45
CA ASN A 124 -0.07 25.92 3.90
C ASN A 124 0.44 25.98 5.33
N LEU A 125 0.01 25.05 6.20
CA LEU A 125 0.56 24.93 7.54
C LEU A 125 2.05 24.55 7.49
N LEU A 126 2.42 23.54 6.69
CA LEU A 126 3.83 23.21 6.44
C LEU A 126 4.64 24.40 5.92
N ALA A 127 4.07 25.15 4.94
CA ALA A 127 4.74 26.32 4.38
C ALA A 127 4.93 27.44 5.42
N ALA A 128 3.98 27.59 6.34
CA ALA A 128 4.06 28.59 7.42
C ALA A 128 5.09 28.20 8.50
N GLU A 129 5.16 26.92 8.86
CA GLU A 129 6.06 26.43 9.90
C GLU A 129 7.52 26.27 9.44
N LYS A 130 7.72 25.74 8.24
CA LYS A 130 9.05 25.36 7.74
C LYS A 130 9.50 26.13 6.49
N GLY A 131 8.61 26.76 5.80
CA GLY A 131 8.87 27.46 4.54
C GLY A 131 8.39 26.71 3.30
N ILE A 132 8.13 27.46 2.21
CA ILE A 132 7.56 26.90 0.98
C ILE A 132 8.44 25.83 0.32
N ALA A 133 9.75 25.88 0.49
CA ALA A 133 10.65 24.88 -0.10
C ALA A 133 10.37 23.47 0.41
N TYR A 134 9.85 23.32 1.62
CA TYR A 134 9.50 22.03 2.20
C TYR A 134 8.24 21.43 1.57
N THR A 135 7.35 22.25 1.03
CA THR A 135 6.14 21.78 0.33
C THR A 135 6.46 21.02 -0.96
N ARG A 136 7.68 21.15 -1.50
CA ARG A 136 8.14 20.34 -2.65
C ARG A 136 7.98 18.85 -2.43
N HIS A 137 8.05 18.39 -1.18
CA HIS A 137 7.76 17.00 -0.81
C HIS A 137 6.34 16.59 -1.21
N CYS A 138 5.36 17.41 -0.89
CA CYS A 138 3.95 17.17 -1.19
C CYS A 138 3.63 17.42 -2.67
N GLU A 139 4.13 18.55 -3.20
CA GLU A 139 3.80 19.02 -4.54
C GLU A 139 4.43 18.15 -5.65
N GLY A 140 5.45 17.35 -5.33
CA GLY A 140 5.96 16.33 -6.25
C GLY A 140 4.89 15.35 -6.74
N CYS A 141 3.84 15.12 -5.93
CA CYS A 141 2.71 14.26 -6.26
C CYS A 141 1.40 15.04 -6.46
N HIS A 142 1.23 16.20 -5.81
CA HIS A 142 -0.03 16.94 -5.82
C HIS A 142 -0.09 18.08 -6.83
N ASP A 143 1.05 18.76 -7.10
CA ASP A 143 1.21 19.78 -8.16
C ASP A 143 2.59 19.67 -8.83
N PRO A 144 2.82 18.61 -9.62
CA PRO A 144 4.11 18.39 -10.28
C PRO A 144 4.56 19.53 -11.18
N ILE A 145 3.63 20.29 -11.80
CA ILE A 145 3.98 21.42 -12.65
C ILE A 145 4.63 22.52 -11.80
N ALA A 146 4.08 22.84 -10.62
CA ALA A 146 4.68 23.82 -9.74
C ALA A 146 6.11 23.42 -9.31
N LEU A 147 6.31 22.14 -9.03
CA LEU A 147 7.63 21.64 -8.66
C LEU A 147 8.64 21.76 -9.81
N VAL A 148 8.32 21.17 -10.97
CA VAL A 148 9.28 21.10 -12.09
C VAL A 148 9.49 22.44 -12.81
N SER A 149 8.60 23.41 -12.60
CA SER A 149 8.76 24.77 -13.12
C SER A 149 9.54 25.71 -12.20
N GLY A 150 9.95 25.27 -11.02
CA GLY A 150 10.67 26.09 -10.05
C GLY A 150 9.79 27.10 -9.32
N ALA A 151 8.48 26.88 -9.27
CA ALA A 151 7.52 27.82 -8.68
C ALA A 151 7.38 27.70 -7.14
N LEU A 152 8.06 26.76 -6.49
CA LEU A 152 7.95 26.54 -5.04
C LEU A 152 9.11 27.21 -4.29
N THR A 153 9.12 28.56 -4.34
CA THR A 153 10.06 29.42 -3.64
C THR A 153 9.32 30.59 -2.98
N GLU A 154 9.96 31.30 -2.05
CA GLU A 154 9.33 32.40 -1.30
C GLU A 154 8.83 33.54 -2.19
N ALA A 155 9.52 33.85 -3.30
CA ALA A 155 9.13 34.88 -4.23
C ALA A 155 8.10 34.41 -5.27
N SER A 156 7.68 33.17 -5.24
CA SER A 156 6.71 32.60 -6.18
C SER A 156 5.28 33.04 -5.85
N PRO A 157 4.43 33.32 -6.86
CA PRO A 157 2.99 33.46 -6.63
C PRO A 157 2.41 32.23 -5.91
N ARG A 158 1.48 32.45 -4.99
CA ARG A 158 0.80 31.39 -4.23
C ARG A 158 -0.33 30.72 -5.00
N THR A 159 -0.81 31.37 -6.06
CA THR A 159 -1.86 30.85 -6.94
C THR A 159 -1.41 30.97 -8.39
N ARG A 160 -1.53 29.91 -9.13
CA ARG A 160 -1.12 29.79 -10.53
C ARG A 160 -2.25 29.13 -11.33
N PRO A 161 -2.39 29.39 -12.64
CA PRO A 161 -3.48 28.84 -13.44
C PRO A 161 -3.56 27.32 -13.42
N TYR A 162 -2.42 26.64 -13.38
CA TYR A 162 -2.34 25.16 -13.39
C TYR A 162 -2.60 24.51 -12.03
N ASP A 163 -2.59 25.26 -10.92
CA ASP A 163 -2.89 24.71 -9.58
C ASP A 163 -4.28 24.08 -9.49
N GLN A 164 -5.19 24.47 -10.39
CA GLN A 164 -6.56 23.96 -10.43
C GLN A 164 -6.68 22.57 -11.10
N ASP A 165 -5.62 22.09 -11.72
CA ASP A 165 -5.62 20.84 -12.49
C ASP A 165 -4.83 19.70 -11.84
N GLY A 166 -4.04 20.00 -10.78
CA GLY A 166 -3.30 18.99 -10.01
C GLY A 166 -2.43 18.11 -10.91
N VAL A 167 -2.66 16.80 -10.88
CA VAL A 167 -1.99 15.82 -11.75
C VAL A 167 -2.75 15.75 -13.09
N THR A 168 -2.30 16.54 -14.07
CA THR A 168 -2.98 16.67 -15.37
C THR A 168 -2.55 15.58 -16.35
N CYS A 169 -3.22 15.53 -17.52
CA CYS A 169 -2.90 14.60 -18.61
C CYS A 169 -1.42 14.70 -18.99
N THR A 170 -0.92 15.91 -19.22
CA THR A 170 0.46 16.15 -19.65
C THR A 170 1.50 15.91 -18.54
N VAL A 171 1.10 15.89 -17.27
CA VAL A 171 1.98 15.46 -16.18
C VAL A 171 2.28 13.95 -16.30
N CYS A 172 1.24 13.12 -16.30
CA CYS A 172 1.42 11.67 -16.40
C CYS A 172 2.10 11.28 -17.72
N HIS A 173 1.62 11.84 -18.84
CA HIS A 173 2.08 11.47 -20.18
C HIS A 173 3.43 12.09 -20.59
N ALA A 174 4.02 12.97 -19.77
CA ALA A 174 5.38 13.47 -19.95
C ALA A 174 6.43 12.76 -19.09
N ILE A 175 6.06 11.90 -18.15
CA ILE A 175 7.00 11.10 -17.37
C ILE A 175 7.77 10.17 -18.30
N GLN A 176 9.10 10.23 -18.26
CA GLN A 176 10.00 9.45 -19.11
C GLN A 176 10.41 8.14 -18.48
N SER A 177 10.63 8.15 -17.17
CA SER A 177 10.99 6.97 -16.38
C SER A 177 10.61 7.19 -14.92
N VAL A 178 10.56 6.10 -14.18
CA VAL A 178 10.34 6.07 -12.74
C VAL A 178 11.35 5.13 -12.09
N ASP A 179 11.68 5.39 -10.83
CA ASP A 179 12.29 4.40 -9.97
C ASP A 179 11.35 4.09 -8.81
N THR A 180 11.57 2.98 -8.11
CA THR A 180 10.64 2.51 -7.08
C THR A 180 10.93 3.09 -5.68
N ARG A 181 11.67 4.20 -5.57
CA ARG A 181 11.92 4.89 -4.29
C ARG A 181 10.71 5.67 -3.80
N GLY A 182 9.81 6.07 -4.71
CA GLY A 182 8.63 6.86 -4.34
C GLY A 182 8.95 8.32 -4.01
N THR A 183 8.03 9.01 -3.34
CA THR A 183 8.16 10.45 -3.00
C THR A 183 8.36 11.31 -4.26
N GLY A 184 7.58 11.02 -5.31
CA GLY A 184 7.71 11.69 -6.60
C GLY A 184 8.90 11.21 -7.44
N SER A 185 9.34 9.96 -7.31
CA SER A 185 10.54 9.43 -7.99
C SER A 185 10.34 9.20 -9.49
N TYR A 186 10.06 10.25 -10.21
CA TYR A 186 9.94 10.27 -11.67
C TYR A 186 10.93 11.23 -12.32
N VAL A 187 11.22 10.95 -13.59
CA VAL A 187 11.93 11.86 -14.49
C VAL A 187 10.91 12.48 -15.43
N MET A 188 10.67 13.79 -15.30
CA MET A 188 9.76 14.56 -16.15
C MET A 188 10.48 15.05 -17.40
N GLY A 189 9.93 14.74 -18.57
CA GLY A 189 10.35 15.36 -19.82
C GLY A 189 9.51 16.59 -20.16
N VAL A 190 9.95 17.35 -21.16
CA VAL A 190 9.09 18.37 -21.76
C VAL A 190 7.92 17.65 -22.45
N PRO A 191 6.65 18.02 -22.16
CA PRO A 191 5.51 17.38 -22.81
C PRO A 191 5.56 17.50 -24.32
N ALA A 192 5.31 16.40 -25.02
CA ALA A 192 5.25 16.35 -26.47
C ALA A 192 3.91 15.75 -26.89
N VAL A 193 3.22 16.39 -27.85
CA VAL A 193 1.96 15.91 -28.40
C VAL A 193 2.17 14.93 -29.57
N MET A 194 3.27 15.09 -30.31
CA MET A 194 3.56 14.28 -31.47
C MET A 194 5.07 14.15 -31.69
N LEU A 195 5.52 13.03 -32.22
CA LEU A 195 6.88 12.85 -32.70
C LEU A 195 6.97 13.18 -34.19
N ASP A 196 8.15 13.58 -34.64
CA ASP A 196 8.48 13.73 -36.06
C ASP A 196 8.79 12.39 -36.74
N GLU A 197 9.22 12.42 -38.00
CA GLU A 197 9.58 11.20 -38.75
C GLU A 197 10.83 10.48 -38.22
N ALA A 198 11.69 11.21 -37.50
CA ALA A 198 12.87 10.65 -36.86
C ALA A 198 12.57 10.12 -35.44
N GLY A 199 11.33 10.25 -34.95
CA GLY A 199 10.92 9.84 -33.60
C GLY A 199 11.28 10.86 -32.52
N LEU A 200 11.57 12.11 -32.89
CA LEU A 200 11.89 13.20 -31.93
C LEU A 200 10.65 14.02 -31.61
N PRO A 201 10.54 14.54 -30.38
CA PRO A 201 9.43 15.41 -29.98
C PRO A 201 9.32 16.68 -30.82
N ILE A 202 8.13 16.98 -31.32
CA ILE A 202 7.88 18.24 -32.03
C ILE A 202 7.66 19.36 -30.99
N SER A 203 8.52 20.38 -30.99
CA SER A 203 8.51 21.50 -30.04
C SER A 203 7.61 22.66 -30.44
N ARG A 204 7.12 22.71 -31.68
CA ARG A 204 6.16 23.72 -32.15
C ARG A 204 4.71 23.30 -31.84
N PRO A 205 3.75 24.23 -31.89
CA PRO A 205 2.34 23.86 -31.87
C PRO A 205 1.99 22.89 -33.00
N VAL A 206 1.26 21.85 -32.67
CA VAL A 206 0.76 20.82 -33.59
C VAL A 206 -0.74 21.02 -33.79
N THR A 207 -1.20 21.00 -35.01
CA THR A 207 -2.63 21.16 -35.34
C THR A 207 -3.35 19.83 -35.21
N ASP A 208 -4.68 19.86 -34.99
CA ASP A 208 -5.52 18.65 -34.93
C ASP A 208 -5.45 17.85 -36.24
N ALA A 209 -5.37 18.53 -37.38
CA ALA A 209 -5.23 17.88 -38.68
C ALA A 209 -3.92 17.08 -38.79
N GLU A 210 -2.82 17.59 -38.25
CA GLU A 210 -1.53 16.87 -38.20
C GLU A 210 -1.62 15.67 -37.27
N ILE A 211 -2.25 15.80 -36.10
CA ILE A 211 -2.46 14.70 -35.15
C ILE A 211 -3.30 13.61 -35.81
N LEU A 212 -4.44 13.97 -36.41
CA LEU A 212 -5.34 13.02 -37.07
C LEU A 212 -4.70 12.32 -38.27
N ALA A 213 -3.79 13.01 -38.98
CA ALA A 213 -3.05 12.39 -40.09
C ALA A 213 -1.97 11.40 -39.61
N HIS A 214 -1.49 11.51 -38.36
CA HIS A 214 -0.37 10.73 -37.83
C HIS A 214 -0.63 10.25 -36.39
N LEU A 215 -1.73 9.52 -36.17
CA LEU A 215 -2.13 9.00 -34.86
C LEU A 215 -1.11 8.05 -34.24
N ASP A 216 -0.32 7.35 -35.06
CA ASP A 216 0.80 6.52 -34.63
C ASP A 216 1.90 7.35 -33.94
N ARG A 217 2.25 8.49 -34.52
CA ARG A 217 3.26 9.41 -33.96
C ARG A 217 2.75 10.12 -32.72
N HIS A 218 1.46 10.47 -32.69
CA HIS A 218 0.81 11.01 -31.49
C HIS A 218 0.85 9.97 -30.37
N SER A 219 0.39 8.76 -30.66
CA SER A 219 0.41 7.66 -29.68
C SER A 219 1.83 7.37 -29.14
N ALA A 220 2.85 7.40 -30.02
CA ALA A 220 4.23 7.19 -29.63
C ALA A 220 4.78 8.31 -28.72
N ALA A 221 4.30 9.55 -28.90
CA ALA A 221 4.68 10.67 -28.04
C ALA A 221 4.11 10.53 -26.63
N VAL A 222 2.81 10.21 -26.49
CA VAL A 222 2.06 10.29 -25.25
C VAL A 222 1.91 8.95 -24.54
N MET A 223 2.18 7.81 -25.19
CA MET A 223 2.01 6.49 -24.59
C MET A 223 3.32 5.73 -24.53
N LYS A 224 3.69 5.29 -23.33
CA LYS A 224 4.88 4.46 -23.07
C LYS A 224 4.47 3.12 -22.45
N PRO A 225 5.16 2.00 -22.77
CA PRO A 225 4.81 0.68 -22.26
C PRO A 225 4.74 0.60 -20.71
N PHE A 226 5.64 1.29 -20.01
CA PHE A 226 5.72 1.25 -18.55
C PHE A 226 4.54 1.94 -17.84
N TYR A 227 3.72 2.76 -18.51
CA TYR A 227 2.49 3.31 -17.94
C TYR A 227 1.48 2.22 -17.56
N ARG A 228 1.65 1.00 -18.07
CA ARG A 228 0.80 -0.17 -17.76
C ARG A 228 1.38 -1.06 -16.67
N THR A 229 2.45 -0.64 -16.02
CA THR A 229 3.08 -1.39 -14.93
C THR A 229 2.76 -0.73 -13.59
N SER A 230 2.79 -1.50 -12.50
CA SER A 230 2.58 -0.97 -11.16
C SER A 230 3.71 -0.03 -10.72
N GLU A 231 4.90 -0.19 -11.29
CA GLU A 231 6.05 0.66 -11.07
C GLU A 231 5.77 2.11 -11.44
N PHE A 232 4.97 2.37 -12.48
CA PHE A 232 4.56 3.73 -12.83
C PHE A 232 3.84 4.43 -11.68
N CYS A 233 2.92 3.74 -11.03
CA CYS A 233 2.16 4.28 -9.91
C CYS A 233 3.02 4.47 -8.65
N SER A 234 4.08 3.66 -8.48
CA SER A 234 4.96 3.71 -7.31
C SER A 234 5.66 5.06 -7.15
N ALA A 235 5.84 5.82 -8.23
CA ALA A 235 6.46 7.14 -8.17
C ALA A 235 5.78 8.06 -7.13
N CYS A 236 4.44 7.99 -7.01
CA CYS A 236 3.63 8.80 -6.09
C CYS A 236 2.95 7.97 -5.00
N HIS A 237 2.55 6.71 -5.29
CA HIS A 237 1.87 5.81 -4.35
C HIS A 237 2.83 4.93 -3.52
N LYS A 238 4.03 5.40 -3.35
CA LYS A 238 5.03 5.03 -2.36
C LYS A 238 5.71 6.31 -1.90
N ALA A 239 5.86 6.51 -0.60
CA ALA A 239 6.54 7.70 -0.10
C ALA A 239 7.24 7.44 1.23
N ALA A 240 8.27 8.24 1.47
CA ALA A 240 8.99 8.29 2.72
C ALA A 240 9.16 9.75 3.15
N LEU A 241 9.27 9.98 4.45
CA LEU A 241 9.55 11.27 5.06
C LEU A 241 11.06 11.37 5.27
N PRO A 242 11.78 12.14 4.45
CA PRO A 242 13.22 12.26 4.62
C PRO A 242 13.57 13.10 5.83
N LYS A 243 14.76 12.87 6.41
CA LYS A 243 15.29 13.67 7.50
C LYS A 243 15.27 15.18 7.21
N LEU A 244 15.45 15.54 5.96
CA LEU A 244 15.39 16.92 5.49
C LEU A 244 14.02 17.57 5.75
N LEU A 245 12.92 16.81 5.69
CA LEU A 245 11.57 17.28 5.96
C LEU A 245 11.25 17.32 7.46
N ASN A 246 11.57 16.25 8.19
CA ASN A 246 11.10 16.04 9.56
C ASN A 246 12.13 16.38 10.65
N ASP A 247 13.37 16.79 10.28
CA ASP A 247 14.50 17.11 11.18
C ASP A 247 14.85 15.96 12.14
N TYR A 248 14.46 14.73 11.74
CA TYR A 248 14.63 13.57 12.61
C TYR A 248 15.33 12.41 11.88
N LYS A 249 14.57 11.59 11.14
CA LYS A 249 15.05 10.42 10.43
C LYS A 249 14.22 10.17 9.19
N TRP A 250 14.76 9.39 8.28
CA TRP A 250 13.97 8.80 7.22
C TRP A 250 12.89 7.88 7.83
N GLN A 251 11.65 8.03 7.40
CA GLN A 251 10.51 7.21 7.83
C GLN A 251 9.66 6.85 6.62
N ARG A 252 9.36 5.57 6.45
CA ARG A 252 8.41 5.14 5.40
C ARG A 252 7.00 5.57 5.77
N ALA A 253 6.27 6.19 4.85
CA ALA A 253 4.95 6.76 5.08
C ALA A 253 3.85 6.10 4.23
N ILE A 254 4.04 5.96 2.92
CA ILE A 254 3.09 5.35 1.99
C ILE A 254 3.68 4.04 1.46
N PHE A 255 2.91 2.95 1.51
CA PHE A 255 3.39 1.57 1.31
C PHE A 255 2.70 0.84 0.17
N LEU A 256 1.78 1.45 -0.59
CA LEU A 256 0.90 0.72 -1.50
C LEU A 256 1.63 -0.17 -2.51
N TYR A 257 2.71 0.36 -3.11
CA TYR A 257 3.50 -0.42 -4.06
C TYR A 257 4.23 -1.58 -3.37
N ASP A 258 4.82 -1.35 -2.20
CA ASP A 258 5.54 -2.40 -1.46
C ASP A 258 4.59 -3.53 -1.04
N GLU A 259 3.39 -3.19 -0.59
CA GLU A 259 2.37 -4.16 -0.18
C GLU A 259 1.79 -4.92 -1.37
N TRP A 260 1.55 -4.23 -2.51
CA TRP A 260 1.19 -4.88 -3.75
C TRP A 260 2.27 -5.89 -4.16
N GLN A 261 3.54 -5.50 -4.11
CA GLN A 261 4.67 -6.33 -4.54
C GLN A 261 4.76 -7.66 -3.78
N ILE A 262 4.48 -7.65 -2.47
CA ILE A 262 4.48 -8.85 -1.64
C ILE A 262 3.13 -9.58 -1.62
N SER A 263 2.08 -9.01 -2.22
CA SER A 263 0.76 -9.62 -2.27
C SER A 263 0.65 -10.75 -3.32
N SER A 264 -0.39 -11.56 -3.22
CA SER A 264 -0.69 -12.58 -4.23
C SER A 264 -1.03 -12.00 -5.60
N PHE A 265 -1.42 -10.72 -5.68
CA PHE A 265 -1.80 -10.06 -6.92
C PHE A 265 -0.59 -9.75 -7.81
N ALA A 266 0.57 -9.46 -7.22
CA ALA A 266 1.82 -9.23 -7.96
C ALA A 266 2.47 -10.52 -8.46
N LYS A 267 2.22 -11.65 -7.79
CA LYS A 267 2.90 -12.94 -8.04
C LYS A 267 4.44 -12.83 -8.01
N GLN A 268 4.98 -11.95 -7.18
CA GLN A 268 6.42 -11.78 -7.00
C GLN A 268 6.96 -12.50 -5.76
N SER A 269 6.08 -12.99 -4.89
CA SER A 269 6.43 -13.69 -3.66
C SER A 269 5.61 -14.98 -3.53
N PRO A 270 6.18 -16.09 -3.04
CA PRO A 270 5.43 -17.31 -2.74
C PRO A 270 4.69 -17.24 -1.39
N LEU A 271 4.91 -16.21 -0.57
CA LEU A 271 4.52 -16.16 0.84
C LEU A 271 3.05 -15.86 1.14
N PRO A 272 2.23 -15.24 0.26
CA PRO A 272 0.81 -15.00 0.53
C PRO A 272 0.04 -16.28 0.89
N PHE A 273 -0.98 -16.14 1.78
CA PHE A 273 -1.84 -17.25 2.22
C PHE A 273 -2.78 -17.78 1.13
N TYR A 274 -3.11 -16.93 0.17
CA TYR A 274 -3.98 -17.25 -0.97
C TYR A 274 -3.29 -16.88 -2.26
N VAL A 275 -3.25 -17.80 -3.21
CA VAL A 275 -2.61 -17.59 -4.52
C VAL A 275 -3.65 -17.11 -5.52
N LYS A 276 -3.28 -16.17 -6.37
CA LYS A 276 -4.07 -15.71 -7.53
C LYS A 276 -3.58 -16.39 -8.81
N ASP A 277 -4.49 -16.61 -9.76
CA ASP A 277 -4.16 -17.28 -11.01
C ASP A 277 -3.33 -16.39 -11.95
N SER A 278 -3.58 -15.08 -11.94
CA SER A 278 -2.93 -14.11 -12.81
C SER A 278 -2.41 -12.90 -12.04
N VAL A 279 -1.46 -12.18 -12.64
CA VAL A 279 -0.99 -10.89 -12.14
C VAL A 279 -2.08 -9.84 -12.34
N SER A 280 -2.31 -9.04 -11.30
CA SER A 280 -3.11 -7.81 -11.37
C SER A 280 -2.22 -6.62 -11.01
N THR A 281 -2.09 -5.67 -11.93
CA THR A 281 -1.39 -4.40 -11.71
C THR A 281 -2.33 -3.40 -11.04
N CYS A 282 -1.81 -2.25 -10.62
CA CYS A 282 -2.62 -1.14 -10.10
C CYS A 282 -3.72 -0.75 -11.10
N GLN A 283 -3.36 -0.67 -12.38
CA GLN A 283 -4.28 -0.31 -13.47
C GLN A 283 -5.39 -1.35 -13.67
N THR A 284 -5.14 -2.63 -13.36
CA THR A 284 -6.16 -3.69 -13.48
C THR A 284 -7.40 -3.41 -12.63
N CYS A 285 -7.21 -2.81 -11.45
CA CYS A 285 -8.31 -2.50 -10.52
C CYS A 285 -8.74 -1.03 -10.58
N HIS A 286 -7.78 -0.09 -10.72
CA HIS A 286 -8.05 1.35 -10.61
C HIS A 286 -8.28 2.05 -11.96
N MET A 287 -7.93 1.41 -13.08
CA MET A 287 -8.15 1.88 -14.45
C MET A 287 -8.79 0.78 -15.30
N VAL A 288 -9.87 0.19 -14.77
CA VAL A 288 -10.59 -0.89 -15.47
C VAL A 288 -10.98 -0.42 -16.87
N ARG A 289 -10.82 -1.31 -17.87
CA ARG A 289 -11.23 -1.02 -19.22
C ARG A 289 -12.73 -1.19 -19.35
N GLU A 290 -13.43 -0.10 -19.64
CA GLU A 290 -14.88 -0.04 -19.71
C GLU A 290 -15.34 0.32 -21.13
N ALA A 291 -16.58 -0.01 -21.48
CA ALA A 291 -17.20 0.48 -22.70
C ALA A 291 -17.31 2.01 -22.62
N LEU A 292 -17.13 2.69 -23.77
CA LEU A 292 -17.34 4.14 -23.84
C LEU A 292 -18.75 4.49 -23.35
N GLY A 293 -18.82 5.57 -22.57
CA GLY A 293 -20.06 6.19 -22.16
C GLY A 293 -20.76 6.93 -23.32
N GLN A 294 -21.27 8.11 -23.04
CA GLN A 294 -21.99 8.92 -24.05
C GLN A 294 -21.06 9.86 -24.83
N LEU A 295 -19.83 10.05 -24.38
CA LEU A 295 -18.90 10.99 -24.95
C LEU A 295 -17.92 10.29 -25.89
N PRO A 296 -17.57 10.92 -27.04
CA PRO A 296 -16.57 10.34 -27.94
C PRO A 296 -15.16 10.43 -27.33
N ASP A 297 -14.32 9.46 -27.64
CA ASP A 297 -12.91 9.46 -27.26
C ASP A 297 -12.05 8.80 -28.34
N TYR A 298 -11.10 9.54 -28.91
CA TYR A 298 -10.19 9.04 -29.95
C TYR A 298 -9.16 8.02 -29.43
N GLY A 299 -8.95 7.92 -28.10
CA GLY A 299 -8.12 6.91 -27.46
C GLY A 299 -8.80 5.57 -27.28
N ALA A 300 -10.11 5.49 -27.58
CA ALA A 300 -10.87 4.26 -27.45
C ALA A 300 -10.40 3.18 -28.43
N LYS A 301 -10.36 1.94 -27.97
CA LYS A 301 -10.09 0.75 -28.79
C LYS A 301 -11.27 -0.21 -28.65
N GLU A 302 -11.81 -0.65 -29.78
CA GLU A 302 -12.96 -1.56 -29.79
C GLU A 302 -14.12 -1.04 -28.92
N ASN A 303 -14.40 0.27 -29.02
CA ASN A 303 -15.40 0.99 -28.23
C ASN A 303 -15.19 0.86 -26.70
N THR A 304 -13.93 0.67 -26.23
CA THR A 304 -13.59 0.64 -24.82
C THR A 304 -12.45 1.60 -24.51
N LEU A 305 -12.41 2.11 -23.28
CA LEU A 305 -11.37 2.99 -22.77
C LEU A 305 -10.87 2.49 -21.41
N ALA A 306 -9.58 2.67 -21.11
CA ALA A 306 -9.09 2.52 -19.73
C ALA A 306 -9.61 3.70 -18.90
N SER A 307 -10.31 3.41 -17.81
CA SER A 307 -10.94 4.45 -17.00
C SER A 307 -9.89 5.38 -16.37
N HIS A 308 -10.14 6.68 -16.49
CA HIS A 308 -9.38 7.76 -15.86
C HIS A 308 -10.05 8.28 -14.58
N ARG A 309 -10.97 7.50 -13.99
CA ARG A 309 -11.62 7.79 -12.71
C ARG A 309 -10.76 7.46 -11.51
N TRP A 310 -9.83 6.53 -11.64
CA TRP A 310 -9.01 5.99 -10.55
C TRP A 310 -9.85 5.72 -9.29
N LEU A 311 -10.86 4.85 -9.43
CA LEU A 311 -11.73 4.51 -8.32
C LEU A 311 -10.93 3.97 -7.13
N GLY A 312 -11.25 4.44 -5.95
CA GLY A 312 -10.62 4.08 -4.69
C GLY A 312 -11.48 4.55 -3.52
N ALA A 313 -10.85 4.84 -2.38
CA ALA A 313 -11.56 5.21 -1.16
C ALA A 313 -11.83 6.72 -1.01
N ASN A 314 -11.79 7.50 -2.07
CA ASN A 314 -12.00 8.94 -1.99
C ASN A 314 -13.49 9.30 -2.14
N THR A 315 -14.25 9.19 -1.03
CA THR A 315 -15.69 9.51 -0.95
C THR A 315 -15.97 11.01 -0.83
N LEU A 316 -14.97 11.82 -0.45
CA LEU A 316 -15.20 13.23 -0.08
C LEU A 316 -15.07 14.21 -1.26
N ILE A 317 -14.08 14.04 -2.15
CA ILE A 317 -13.92 14.93 -3.33
C ILE A 317 -15.18 14.98 -4.18
N PRO A 318 -15.83 13.84 -4.50
CA PRO A 318 -17.08 13.88 -5.24
C PRO A 318 -18.20 14.64 -4.52
N GLN A 319 -18.26 14.59 -3.19
CA GLN A 319 -19.23 15.37 -2.42
C GLN A 319 -18.93 16.87 -2.49
N ILE A 320 -17.66 17.27 -2.30
CA ILE A 320 -17.26 18.69 -2.32
C ILE A 320 -17.59 19.35 -3.66
N TYR A 321 -17.37 18.64 -4.76
CA TYR A 321 -17.54 19.19 -6.12
C TYR A 321 -18.79 18.72 -6.86
N HIS A 322 -19.73 18.02 -6.17
CA HIS A 322 -20.99 17.53 -6.73
C HIS A 322 -20.78 16.63 -7.96
N TYR A 323 -19.86 15.68 -7.86
CA TYR A 323 -19.60 14.66 -8.88
C TYR A 323 -20.39 13.38 -8.57
N ASP A 324 -21.71 13.41 -8.77
CA ASP A 324 -22.63 12.36 -8.33
C ASP A 324 -22.32 10.98 -8.92
N GLU A 325 -21.95 10.91 -10.20
CA GLU A 325 -21.55 9.67 -10.84
C GLU A 325 -20.27 9.08 -10.20
N GLN A 326 -19.28 9.92 -9.95
CA GLN A 326 -18.05 9.50 -9.28
C GLN A 326 -18.33 9.05 -7.84
N ALA A 327 -19.18 9.76 -7.12
CA ALA A 327 -19.59 9.39 -5.75
C ALA A 327 -20.21 8.00 -5.71
N LYS A 328 -21.16 7.74 -6.64
CA LYS A 328 -21.81 6.44 -6.75
C LYS A 328 -20.80 5.33 -7.06
N ARG A 329 -19.94 5.53 -8.06
CA ARG A 329 -18.93 4.55 -8.47
C ARG A 329 -17.91 4.25 -7.37
N VAL A 330 -17.49 5.25 -6.60
CA VAL A 330 -16.60 5.04 -5.44
C VAL A 330 -17.28 4.18 -4.38
N VAL A 331 -18.55 4.43 -4.07
CA VAL A 331 -19.30 3.61 -3.11
C VAL A 331 -19.46 2.16 -3.61
N ASP A 332 -19.82 1.99 -4.88
CA ASP A 332 -19.96 0.66 -5.50
C ASP A 332 -18.60 -0.09 -5.48
N PHE A 333 -17.49 0.61 -5.74
CA PHE A 333 -16.13 0.05 -5.67
C PHE A 333 -15.76 -0.40 -4.26
N LEU A 334 -16.07 0.40 -3.23
CA LEU A 334 -15.83 0.05 -1.83
C LEU A 334 -16.67 -1.15 -1.36
N ARG A 335 -17.83 -1.37 -1.94
CA ARG A 335 -18.72 -2.51 -1.64
C ARG A 335 -18.38 -3.78 -2.40
N ASN A 336 -17.59 -3.68 -3.47
CA ASN A 336 -17.32 -4.81 -4.36
C ASN A 336 -16.23 -5.74 -3.82
N ALA A 337 -16.64 -6.69 -2.99
CA ALA A 337 -15.81 -7.80 -2.53
C ALA A 337 -14.46 -7.41 -1.87
N VAL A 338 -14.37 -6.23 -1.26
CA VAL A 338 -13.17 -5.72 -0.59
C VAL A 338 -12.87 -6.56 0.64
N PHE A 339 -13.89 -6.76 1.50
CA PHE A 339 -13.79 -7.56 2.71
C PHE A 339 -14.72 -8.77 2.69
N ASN A 340 -14.39 -9.73 3.53
CA ASN A 340 -15.29 -10.73 4.05
C ASN A 340 -15.43 -10.53 5.55
N VAL A 341 -16.67 -10.45 6.06
CA VAL A 341 -16.99 -10.37 7.49
C VAL A 341 -17.72 -11.64 7.88
N ASP A 342 -17.16 -12.38 8.82
CA ASP A 342 -17.70 -13.65 9.30
C ASP A 342 -17.91 -13.59 10.82
N ILE A 343 -19.16 -13.65 11.26
CA ILE A 343 -19.50 -13.91 12.66
C ILE A 343 -19.23 -15.40 12.88
N PHE A 344 -17.95 -15.70 13.18
CA PHE A 344 -17.36 -17.03 13.06
C PHE A 344 -17.74 -17.96 14.22
N GLY A 345 -17.68 -17.45 15.44
CA GLY A 345 -17.85 -18.26 16.62
C GLY A 345 -18.32 -17.46 17.82
N LEU A 346 -18.64 -18.18 18.87
CA LEU A 346 -18.91 -17.58 20.18
C LEU A 346 -18.34 -18.45 21.31
N GLU A 347 -18.06 -17.81 22.42
CA GLU A 347 -17.76 -18.42 23.72
C GLU A 347 -18.87 -17.97 24.68
N ALA A 348 -19.43 -18.92 25.45
CA ALA A 348 -20.46 -18.62 26.45
C ALA A 348 -19.91 -18.96 27.83
N ASP A 349 -20.11 -18.07 28.81
CA ASP A 349 -19.67 -18.30 30.17
C ASP A 349 -20.46 -19.48 30.77
N GLY A 350 -19.72 -20.43 31.31
CA GLY A 350 -20.25 -21.59 32.00
C GLY A 350 -20.31 -21.41 33.51
N PRO A 351 -20.62 -22.49 34.28
CA PRO A 351 -20.52 -22.47 35.74
C PRO A 351 -19.17 -22.00 36.24
N ALA A 352 -19.13 -21.35 37.39
CA ALA A 352 -17.90 -20.82 37.98
C ALA A 352 -16.78 -21.88 38.02
N GLY A 353 -15.61 -21.53 37.48
CA GLY A 353 -14.44 -22.41 37.40
C GLY A 353 -14.36 -23.27 36.12
N THR A 354 -15.27 -23.12 35.16
CA THR A 354 -15.15 -23.69 33.82
C THR A 354 -14.64 -22.66 32.82
N GLU A 355 -13.67 -23.03 32.01
CA GLU A 355 -13.22 -22.18 30.92
C GLU A 355 -14.24 -22.21 29.78
N PRO A 356 -14.59 -21.03 29.19
CA PRO A 356 -15.45 -20.99 28.01
C PRO A 356 -14.85 -21.78 26.86
N LYS A 357 -15.68 -22.53 26.13
CA LYS A 357 -15.25 -23.26 24.93
C LYS A 357 -15.76 -22.54 23.69
N LEU A 358 -14.89 -22.41 22.70
CA LEU A 358 -15.27 -21.89 21.41
C LEU A 358 -16.28 -22.80 20.71
N ILE A 359 -17.43 -22.24 20.39
CA ILE A 359 -18.49 -22.84 19.56
C ILE A 359 -18.33 -22.25 18.15
N ALA A 360 -17.79 -23.04 17.23
CA ALA A 360 -17.48 -22.59 15.87
C ALA A 360 -17.43 -23.77 14.88
N PRO A 361 -17.66 -23.54 13.56
CA PRO A 361 -18.18 -22.28 13.00
C PRO A 361 -19.69 -22.14 13.24
N LEU A 362 -20.12 -20.95 13.55
CA LEU A 362 -21.55 -20.68 13.71
C LEU A 362 -22.30 -20.95 12.40
N GLY A 363 -23.54 -21.45 12.51
CA GLY A 363 -24.32 -21.96 11.37
C GLY A 363 -24.05 -23.43 11.01
N LEU A 364 -22.97 -24.04 11.51
CA LEU A 364 -22.68 -25.48 11.34
C LEU A 364 -22.68 -26.23 12.68
N THR A 365 -22.66 -25.52 13.80
CA THR A 365 -22.57 -26.10 15.15
C THR A 365 -23.86 -25.81 15.93
N GLN A 366 -24.40 -26.82 16.61
CA GLN A 366 -25.51 -26.66 17.53
C GLN A 366 -24.99 -26.23 18.90
N PHE A 367 -25.74 -25.37 19.60
CA PHE A 367 -25.40 -24.88 20.94
C PHE A 367 -26.63 -24.40 21.69
N HIS A 368 -26.48 -24.25 22.99
CA HIS A 368 -27.53 -23.74 23.90
C HIS A 368 -27.03 -22.46 24.57
N LEU A 369 -27.91 -21.46 24.69
CA LEU A 369 -27.65 -20.22 25.42
C LEU A 369 -28.74 -19.98 26.48
N ASP A 370 -28.31 -19.62 27.68
CA ASP A 370 -29.21 -19.23 28.74
C ASP A 370 -29.54 -17.73 28.71
N ALA A 371 -30.75 -17.36 29.05
CA ALA A 371 -31.13 -15.97 29.25
C ALA A 371 -30.32 -15.37 30.41
N GLY A 372 -29.68 -14.23 30.18
CA GLY A 372 -28.73 -13.60 31.10
C GLY A 372 -27.33 -14.17 31.10
N GLN A 373 -27.01 -15.11 30.21
CA GLN A 373 -25.66 -15.63 30.02
C GLN A 373 -24.77 -14.60 29.30
N ARG A 374 -23.56 -14.43 29.78
CA ARG A 374 -22.54 -13.62 29.08
C ARG A 374 -21.95 -14.42 27.93
N VAL A 375 -21.86 -13.79 26.78
CA VAL A 375 -21.30 -14.36 25.57
C VAL A 375 -20.22 -13.46 24.97
N THR A 376 -19.19 -14.06 24.39
CA THR A 376 -18.17 -13.36 23.61
C THR A 376 -18.23 -13.83 22.16
N VAL A 377 -18.61 -12.95 21.26
CA VAL A 377 -18.74 -13.24 19.82
C VAL A 377 -17.41 -12.96 19.13
N SER A 378 -16.93 -13.90 18.34
CA SER A 378 -15.74 -13.81 17.49
C SER A 378 -16.13 -13.44 16.07
N VAL A 379 -15.68 -12.27 15.63
CA VAL A 379 -15.87 -11.76 14.26
C VAL A 379 -14.52 -11.80 13.54
N VAL A 380 -14.47 -12.48 12.39
CA VAL A 380 -13.28 -12.56 11.54
C VAL A 380 -13.47 -11.69 10.30
N ILE A 381 -12.59 -10.72 10.13
CA ILE A 381 -12.60 -9.81 8.98
C ILE A 381 -11.39 -10.10 8.11
N GLN A 382 -11.63 -10.45 6.84
CA GLN A 382 -10.58 -10.76 5.87
C GLN A 382 -10.48 -9.66 4.82
N ASN A 383 -9.28 -9.15 4.56
CA ASN A 383 -8.97 -8.39 3.36
C ASN A 383 -8.86 -9.36 2.17
N LYS A 384 -9.94 -9.52 1.41
CA LYS A 384 -10.08 -10.51 0.35
C LYS A 384 -9.72 -9.95 -1.03
N GLY A 385 -10.09 -8.70 -1.28
CA GLY A 385 -10.14 -8.12 -2.63
C GLY A 385 -9.10 -7.06 -2.92
N ILE A 386 -8.30 -6.62 -1.93
CA ILE A 386 -7.34 -5.52 -2.08
C ILE A 386 -5.92 -6.06 -2.10
N ALA A 387 -5.10 -5.55 -3.02
CA ALA A 387 -3.70 -5.94 -3.18
C ALA A 387 -2.74 -5.25 -2.19
N HIS A 388 -3.24 -4.42 -1.33
CA HIS A 388 -2.52 -3.67 -0.29
C HIS A 388 -3.32 -3.66 1.00
N SER A 389 -2.82 -3.04 2.05
CA SER A 389 -3.55 -2.91 3.29
C SER A 389 -4.78 -2.00 3.15
N PHE A 390 -5.74 -2.20 4.01
CA PHE A 390 -6.85 -1.29 4.26
C PHE A 390 -6.76 -0.78 5.72
N VAL A 391 -6.80 0.49 5.96
CA VAL A 391 -6.94 1.62 5.04
C VAL A 391 -5.64 1.85 4.24
N PRO A 392 -5.72 2.36 3.00
CA PRO A 392 -4.55 2.63 2.18
C PRO A 392 -3.88 3.97 2.54
N GLU A 393 -2.68 4.21 2.02
CA GLU A 393 -1.96 5.51 2.04
C GLU A 393 -1.83 6.17 3.43
N GLN A 394 -2.54 7.28 3.65
CA GLN A 394 -2.47 8.08 4.89
C GLN A 394 -3.39 7.48 5.96
N ARG A 395 -2.94 6.39 6.55
CA ARG A 395 -3.67 5.54 7.50
C ARG A 395 -3.98 6.20 8.83
N ASP A 396 -3.36 7.30 9.11
CA ASP A 396 -3.50 8.09 10.35
C ASP A 396 -4.75 8.95 10.36
N MET A 397 -5.19 9.43 9.20
CA MET A 397 -6.32 10.35 9.09
C MET A 397 -7.57 9.75 8.43
N TYR A 398 -7.44 8.60 7.72
CA TYR A 398 -8.62 7.93 7.17
C TYR A 398 -9.32 7.14 8.24
N GLU A 399 -10.66 7.16 8.25
CA GLU A 399 -11.43 6.50 9.28
C GLU A 399 -12.25 5.35 8.71
N SER A 400 -11.90 4.15 9.16
CA SER A 400 -12.64 2.93 8.93
C SER A 400 -12.73 2.15 10.23
N TRP A 401 -13.89 1.60 10.52
CA TRP A 401 -14.15 0.94 11.79
C TRP A 401 -15.16 -0.20 11.65
N VAL A 402 -15.32 -0.95 12.70
CA VAL A 402 -16.38 -1.95 12.82
C VAL A 402 -17.48 -1.40 13.71
N ASP A 403 -18.66 -1.25 13.12
CA ASP A 403 -19.91 -1.01 13.85
C ASP A 403 -20.51 -2.38 14.21
N PHE A 404 -20.52 -2.69 15.49
CA PHE A 404 -21.07 -3.93 16.03
C PHE A 404 -22.29 -3.62 16.88
N THR A 405 -23.45 -4.15 16.47
CA THR A 405 -24.72 -3.93 17.17
C THR A 405 -25.36 -5.24 17.59
N VAL A 406 -25.98 -5.23 18.77
CA VAL A 406 -26.83 -6.30 19.30
C VAL A 406 -28.24 -5.74 19.51
N LYS A 407 -29.22 -6.31 18.85
CA LYS A 407 -30.62 -5.90 18.95
C LYS A 407 -31.50 -7.08 19.37
N ASP A 408 -32.50 -6.83 20.21
CA ASP A 408 -33.53 -7.83 20.55
C ASP A 408 -34.48 -8.09 19.37
N GLU A 409 -35.41 -9.04 19.52
CA GLU A 409 -36.40 -9.42 18.51
C GLU A 409 -37.36 -8.27 18.13
N ASN A 410 -37.43 -7.21 18.93
CA ASN A 410 -38.24 -6.00 18.67
C ASN A 410 -37.40 -4.90 18.00
N GLY A 411 -36.11 -5.16 17.72
CA GLY A 411 -35.18 -4.19 17.14
C GLY A 411 -34.61 -3.18 18.14
N LYS A 412 -34.89 -3.35 19.45
CA LYS A 412 -34.31 -2.51 20.49
C LYS A 412 -32.86 -2.82 20.68
N LEU A 413 -32.01 -1.78 20.72
CA LEU A 413 -30.61 -1.87 20.97
C LEU A 413 -30.32 -2.44 22.36
N VAL A 414 -29.56 -3.50 22.45
CA VAL A 414 -29.09 -4.17 23.66
C VAL A 414 -27.64 -3.74 23.99
N ALA A 415 -26.80 -3.75 22.98
CA ALA A 415 -25.40 -3.36 23.12
C ALA A 415 -24.84 -2.89 21.77
N GLU A 416 -23.83 -2.02 21.79
CA GLU A 416 -23.17 -1.54 20.57
C GLU A 416 -21.72 -1.14 20.81
N SER A 417 -20.92 -1.16 19.74
CA SER A 417 -19.59 -0.57 19.63
C SER A 417 -19.46 0.05 18.24
N GLY A 418 -18.80 1.19 18.14
CA GLY A 418 -18.60 1.87 16.85
C GLY A 418 -19.69 2.88 16.50
N ALA A 419 -20.47 3.32 17.48
CA ALA A 419 -21.40 4.44 17.31
C ALA A 419 -20.64 5.75 17.05
N LEU A 420 -21.27 6.67 16.31
CA LEU A 420 -20.79 8.05 16.23
C LEU A 420 -21.37 8.84 17.40
N LEU A 421 -20.50 9.55 18.11
CA LEU A 421 -20.84 10.40 19.23
C LEU A 421 -21.64 11.65 18.75
N PRO A 422 -22.29 12.41 19.67
CA PRO A 422 -23.05 13.62 19.30
C PRO A 422 -22.21 14.69 18.55
N ASN A 423 -20.90 14.73 18.76
CA ASN A 423 -19.97 15.59 18.05
C ASN A 423 -19.48 14.98 16.72
N ASN A 424 -20.11 13.91 16.27
CA ASN A 424 -19.77 13.14 15.06
C ASN A 424 -18.36 12.48 15.09
N GLU A 425 -17.68 12.44 16.23
CA GLU A 425 -16.48 11.62 16.42
C GLU A 425 -16.87 10.14 16.58
N LEU A 426 -15.97 9.26 16.22
CA LEU A 426 -16.12 7.83 16.47
C LEU A 426 -15.92 7.54 17.96
N ASP A 427 -16.72 6.61 18.50
CA ASP A 427 -16.49 6.04 19.84
C ASP A 427 -15.03 5.59 19.98
N PRO A 428 -14.25 6.13 20.94
CA PRO A 428 -12.84 5.77 21.11
C PRO A 428 -12.58 4.29 21.43
N ALA A 429 -13.61 3.57 21.92
CA ALA A 429 -13.54 2.13 22.20
C ALA A 429 -13.90 1.27 20.98
N ALA A 430 -14.23 1.88 19.84
CA ALA A 430 -14.52 1.17 18.60
C ALA A 430 -13.23 0.60 17.98
N HIS A 431 -13.31 -0.60 17.43
CA HIS A 431 -12.21 -1.13 16.62
C HIS A 431 -12.07 -0.35 15.33
N SER A 432 -10.90 0.27 15.12
CA SER A 432 -10.57 1.08 13.96
C SER A 432 -9.40 0.49 13.17
N PHE A 433 -9.53 0.48 11.84
CA PHE A 433 -8.44 0.14 10.93
C PHE A 433 -7.59 1.40 10.69
N THR A 434 -6.62 1.63 11.52
CA THR A 434 -5.82 2.86 11.54
C THR A 434 -4.37 2.62 11.88
N ASN A 435 -3.54 3.60 11.58
CA ASN A 435 -2.15 3.70 12.00
C ASN A 435 -2.03 4.88 12.97
N ARG A 436 -1.88 4.60 14.27
CA ARG A 436 -1.82 5.64 15.29
C ARG A 436 -0.42 6.25 15.36
N LEU A 437 -0.28 7.47 14.87
CA LEU A 437 0.99 8.19 14.83
C LEU A 437 1.17 9.09 16.06
N ILE A 438 2.35 9.07 16.63
CA ILE A 438 2.76 9.94 17.74
C ILE A 438 3.77 10.96 17.23
N ASN A 439 3.53 12.23 17.56
CA ASN A 439 4.36 13.35 17.17
C ASN A 439 5.58 13.54 18.08
N LYS A 440 6.44 14.50 17.72
CA LYS A 440 7.67 14.82 18.49
C LYS A 440 7.42 15.34 19.90
N GLN A 441 6.21 15.75 20.24
CA GLN A 441 5.80 16.18 21.58
C GLN A 441 5.22 15.03 22.42
N GLY A 442 5.05 13.83 21.85
CA GLY A 442 4.48 12.66 22.54
C GLY A 442 2.94 12.64 22.56
N GLY A 443 2.30 13.52 21.79
CA GLY A 443 0.86 13.52 21.52
C GLY A 443 0.50 12.79 20.23
N ILE A 444 -0.80 12.60 20.00
CA ILE A 444 -1.29 12.08 18.71
C ILE A 444 -1.01 13.09 17.58
N ASN A 445 -0.66 12.57 16.40
CA ASN A 445 -0.59 13.39 15.19
C ASN A 445 -1.90 13.28 14.42
N ASP A 446 -2.90 14.00 14.86
CA ASP A 446 -4.28 13.95 14.37
C ASP A 446 -4.60 14.99 13.28
N LEU A 447 -3.64 15.88 12.97
CA LEU A 447 -3.74 16.86 11.88
C LEU A 447 -2.88 16.48 10.66
N HIS A 448 -2.41 15.25 10.60
CA HIS A 448 -1.54 14.77 9.51
C HIS A 448 -0.30 15.66 9.28
N GLN A 449 0.27 16.20 10.35
CA GLN A 449 1.54 16.95 10.32
C GLN A 449 2.71 15.96 10.22
N VAL A 450 2.86 15.34 9.05
CA VAL A 450 3.83 14.23 8.85
C VAL A 450 5.27 14.62 9.16
N TRP A 451 5.61 15.91 9.08
CA TRP A 451 6.92 16.43 9.44
C TRP A 451 7.21 16.44 10.95
N ASP A 452 6.20 16.16 11.75
CA ASP A 452 6.33 16.04 13.21
C ASP A 452 6.27 14.59 13.71
N ASN A 453 6.11 13.61 12.83
CA ASN A 453 6.04 12.21 13.20
C ASN A 453 7.30 11.71 13.91
N ARG A 454 7.09 10.91 14.97
CA ARG A 454 8.15 10.21 15.70
C ARG A 454 8.04 8.71 15.59
N VAL A 455 6.88 8.15 15.88
CA VAL A 455 6.69 6.70 15.98
C VAL A 455 5.25 6.33 15.72
N VAL A 456 5.07 5.10 15.25
CA VAL A 456 3.78 4.41 15.20
C VAL A 456 3.52 3.77 16.56
N ALA A 457 2.44 4.13 17.25
CA ALA A 457 2.04 3.50 18.50
C ALA A 457 1.47 2.10 18.27
N PHE A 458 0.62 1.96 17.26
CA PHE A 458 0.12 0.67 16.75
C PHE A 458 -0.43 0.83 15.33
N ASN A 459 -0.59 -0.31 14.64
CA ASN A 459 -1.14 -0.39 13.30
C ASN A 459 -2.15 -1.54 13.23
N ASN A 460 -3.44 -1.21 13.08
CA ASN A 460 -4.56 -2.15 13.00
C ASN A 460 -5.06 -2.34 11.56
N THR A 461 -4.30 -1.92 10.54
CA THR A 461 -4.69 -2.13 9.14
C THR A 461 -4.55 -3.61 8.74
N ILE A 462 -5.46 -4.09 7.89
CA ILE A 462 -5.44 -5.48 7.43
C ILE A 462 -4.69 -5.58 6.10
N GLN A 463 -3.59 -6.32 6.08
CA GLN A 463 -2.80 -6.59 4.87
C GLN A 463 -3.57 -7.47 3.88
N SER A 464 -3.17 -7.41 2.60
CA SER A 464 -3.74 -8.23 1.53
C SER A 464 -3.76 -9.72 1.87
N GLY A 465 -4.93 -10.35 1.75
CA GLY A 465 -5.11 -11.79 1.99
C GLY A 465 -5.04 -12.23 3.45
N ARG A 466 -4.86 -11.28 4.39
CA ARG A 466 -4.86 -11.57 5.83
C ARG A 466 -6.21 -11.32 6.48
N SER A 467 -6.34 -11.78 7.72
CA SER A 467 -7.55 -11.67 8.52
C SER A 467 -7.25 -11.11 9.89
N GLN A 468 -8.24 -10.46 10.49
CA GLN A 468 -8.19 -9.95 11.86
C GLN A 468 -9.34 -10.51 12.66
N LEU A 469 -9.10 -10.87 13.92
CA LEU A 469 -10.09 -11.39 14.86
C LEU A 469 -10.50 -10.28 15.82
N LEU A 470 -11.80 -9.99 15.87
CA LEU A 470 -12.42 -9.07 16.82
C LEU A 470 -13.34 -9.86 17.78
N ARG A 471 -13.36 -9.47 19.02
CA ARG A 471 -14.10 -10.18 20.07
C ARG A 471 -14.99 -9.19 20.81
N TYR A 472 -16.31 -9.42 20.80
CA TYR A 472 -17.30 -8.56 21.42
C TYR A 472 -18.05 -9.35 22.49
N ALA A 473 -18.00 -8.87 23.75
CA ALA A 473 -18.67 -9.50 24.86
C ALA A 473 -19.90 -8.69 25.29
N PHE A 474 -21.02 -9.38 25.47
CA PHE A 474 -22.26 -8.80 25.99
C PHE A 474 -23.06 -9.86 26.76
N THR A 475 -24.04 -9.42 27.55
CA THR A 475 -24.94 -10.30 28.29
C THR A 475 -26.26 -10.49 27.54
N MET A 476 -26.68 -11.74 27.33
CA MET A 476 -27.98 -12.08 26.75
C MET A 476 -29.10 -11.48 27.61
N PRO A 477 -30.07 -10.77 27.03
CA PRO A 477 -31.15 -10.17 27.78
C PRO A 477 -32.00 -11.26 28.49
N ARG A 478 -32.38 -11.02 29.74
CA ARG A 478 -33.19 -11.97 30.52
C ARG A 478 -34.64 -12.13 30.03
N LYS A 479 -35.14 -11.17 29.23
CA LYS A 479 -36.55 -11.10 28.79
C LYS A 479 -36.71 -11.19 27.27
N ALA A 480 -35.63 -11.26 26.52
CA ALA A 480 -35.66 -11.42 25.08
C ALA A 480 -35.57 -12.90 24.70
N ASP A 481 -36.35 -13.33 23.73
CA ASP A 481 -36.30 -14.69 23.19
C ASP A 481 -35.15 -14.86 22.21
N ALA A 482 -34.70 -13.77 21.57
CA ALA A 482 -33.61 -13.76 20.63
C ALA A 482 -32.88 -12.42 20.59
N VAL A 483 -31.64 -12.43 20.16
CA VAL A 483 -30.88 -11.24 19.78
C VAL A 483 -30.26 -11.44 18.38
N THR A 484 -30.24 -10.36 17.60
CA THR A 484 -29.52 -10.30 16.33
C THR A 484 -28.27 -9.47 16.52
N VAL A 485 -27.11 -10.10 16.31
CA VAL A 485 -25.81 -9.43 16.25
C VAL A 485 -25.50 -9.08 14.80
N THR A 486 -25.00 -7.87 14.58
CA THR A 486 -24.61 -7.39 13.26
C THR A 486 -23.23 -6.75 13.36
N ALA A 487 -22.31 -7.14 12.49
CA ALA A 487 -21.01 -6.53 12.33
C ALA A 487 -20.91 -5.89 10.93
N THR A 488 -20.69 -4.59 10.89
CA THR A 488 -20.58 -3.81 9.65
C THR A 488 -19.23 -3.11 9.59
N VAL A 489 -18.46 -3.31 8.52
CA VAL A 489 -17.28 -2.48 8.24
C VAL A 489 -17.74 -1.19 7.60
N ARG A 490 -17.45 -0.08 8.26
CA ARG A 490 -17.77 1.28 7.83
C ARG A 490 -16.53 2.05 7.41
N TYR A 491 -16.74 3.02 6.54
CA TYR A 491 -15.70 3.91 6.05
C TYR A 491 -16.24 5.31 5.83
N ARG A 492 -15.48 6.31 6.26
CA ARG A 492 -15.55 7.70 5.81
C ARG A 492 -14.15 8.22 5.52
N ARG A 493 -14.05 9.26 4.70
CA ARG A 493 -12.73 9.68 4.18
C ARG A 493 -11.76 10.07 5.28
N PHE A 494 -12.21 10.82 6.28
CA PHE A 494 -11.35 11.32 7.35
C PHE A 494 -12.00 11.15 8.73
N ASP A 495 -11.18 11.12 9.77
CA ASP A 495 -11.66 11.35 11.12
C ASP A 495 -12.25 12.76 11.26
N GLN A 496 -13.10 12.97 12.28
CA GLN A 496 -13.83 14.22 12.44
C GLN A 496 -12.94 15.39 12.77
N HIS A 497 -11.90 15.18 13.58
CA HIS A 497 -10.98 16.24 13.98
C HIS A 497 -10.21 16.79 12.79
N PHE A 498 -9.64 15.90 11.96
CA PHE A 498 -8.92 16.31 10.76
C PHE A 498 -9.81 17.04 9.75
N ILE A 499 -11.04 16.54 9.49
CA ILE A 499 -11.90 17.17 8.48
C ILE A 499 -12.41 18.55 8.92
N ASP A 500 -12.73 18.73 10.21
CA ASP A 500 -13.11 20.05 10.74
C ASP A 500 -11.97 21.07 10.62
N PHE A 501 -10.76 20.65 10.94
CA PHE A 501 -9.56 21.45 10.67
C PHE A 501 -9.39 21.74 9.17
N GLY A 502 -9.40 20.70 8.33
CA GLY A 502 -9.12 20.81 6.89
C GLY A 502 -10.13 21.67 6.13
N MET A 503 -11.37 21.67 6.56
CA MET A 503 -12.46 22.47 5.99
C MET A 503 -12.63 23.83 6.68
N SER A 504 -11.78 24.16 7.67
CA SER A 504 -11.83 25.40 8.44
C SER A 504 -13.22 25.64 9.07
N VAL A 505 -13.79 24.60 9.69
CA VAL A 505 -15.10 24.67 10.31
C VAL A 505 -15.06 25.58 11.54
N GLU A 506 -16.14 26.37 11.74
CA GLU A 506 -16.26 27.24 12.92
C GLU A 506 -16.33 26.43 14.22
N PRO A 507 -15.77 26.93 15.33
CA PRO A 507 -15.84 26.25 16.61
C PRO A 507 -17.28 25.84 17.00
N GLY A 508 -17.45 24.59 17.42
CA GLY A 508 -18.75 24.04 17.81
C GLY A 508 -19.64 23.58 16.65
N LYS A 509 -19.14 23.64 15.42
CA LYS A 509 -19.77 23.02 14.24
C LYS A 509 -18.91 21.86 13.75
N HIS A 510 -19.52 20.97 12.95
CA HIS A 510 -18.83 19.80 12.39
C HIS A 510 -19.14 19.67 10.91
N TYR A 511 -18.13 19.29 10.12
CA TYR A 511 -18.32 18.99 8.70
C TYR A 511 -18.92 17.59 8.55
N VAL A 512 -20.07 17.49 7.92
CA VAL A 512 -20.74 16.20 7.69
C VAL A 512 -20.21 15.59 6.40
N GLN A 513 -19.49 14.48 6.51
CA GLN A 513 -18.99 13.70 5.38
C GLN A 513 -19.78 12.39 5.21
N PRO A 514 -19.85 11.82 3.99
CA PRO A 514 -20.58 10.59 3.76
C PRO A 514 -19.88 9.40 4.45
N THR A 515 -20.68 8.57 5.10
CA THR A 515 -20.26 7.26 5.63
C THR A 515 -20.74 6.17 4.70
N THR A 516 -19.89 5.21 4.39
CA THR A 516 -20.20 4.06 3.53
C THR A 516 -20.17 2.78 4.34
N ASP A 517 -21.28 2.05 4.35
CA ASP A 517 -21.33 0.67 4.81
C ASP A 517 -20.74 -0.20 3.70
N MET A 518 -19.55 -0.74 3.93
CA MET A 518 -18.80 -1.50 2.93
C MET A 518 -19.30 -2.94 2.81
N VAL A 519 -19.42 -3.61 3.95
CA VAL A 519 -19.89 -5.00 4.06
C VAL A 519 -20.48 -5.22 5.44
N SER A 520 -21.53 -6.03 5.52
CA SER A 520 -22.21 -6.37 6.77
C SER A 520 -22.49 -7.87 6.85
N SER A 521 -22.45 -8.41 8.07
CA SER A 521 -22.86 -9.78 8.38
C SER A 521 -23.73 -9.76 9.65
N SER A 522 -24.77 -10.59 9.66
CA SER A 522 -25.70 -10.67 10.80
C SER A 522 -25.99 -12.12 11.18
N ARG A 523 -26.19 -12.38 12.48
CA ARG A 523 -26.67 -13.66 13.01
C ARG A 523 -27.64 -13.46 14.16
N THR A 524 -28.65 -14.30 14.21
CA THR A 524 -29.61 -14.33 15.32
C THR A 524 -29.27 -15.48 16.26
N PHE A 525 -29.18 -15.19 17.55
CA PHE A 525 -29.04 -16.14 18.65
C PHE A 525 -30.31 -16.19 19.46
N HIS A 526 -30.83 -17.39 19.76
CA HIS A 526 -31.98 -17.61 20.58
C HIS A 526 -31.59 -17.96 22.01
N ALA A 527 -32.35 -17.51 22.98
CA ALA A 527 -32.31 -18.09 24.33
C ALA A 527 -32.90 -19.51 24.24
N GLY A 528 -32.10 -20.52 24.69
CA GLY A 528 -32.41 -21.94 24.47
C GLY A 528 -31.54 -22.55 23.37
N ASP A 529 -32.10 -23.54 22.67
CA ASP A 529 -31.37 -24.29 21.67
C ASP A 529 -31.22 -23.54 20.33
N ASN A 530 -30.01 -23.41 19.87
CA ASN A 530 -29.67 -22.89 18.57
C ASN A 530 -29.32 -24.04 17.63
N SER A 531 -30.12 -24.21 16.56
CA SER A 531 -29.87 -25.20 15.53
C SER A 531 -28.79 -24.68 14.54
N SER A 532 -28.12 -25.62 13.86
CA SER A 532 -27.34 -25.28 12.65
C SER A 532 -28.31 -24.82 11.56
N THR A 533 -28.47 -23.52 11.40
CA THR A 533 -29.20 -22.98 10.25
C THR A 533 -28.28 -22.89 9.06
N LYS A 534 -28.75 -23.29 7.87
CA LYS A 534 -28.01 -23.02 6.63
C LYS A 534 -27.73 -21.51 6.58
N PRO A 535 -26.48 -21.11 6.30
CA PRO A 535 -26.15 -19.68 6.20
C PRO A 535 -27.03 -19.00 5.14
N ASP A 536 -27.57 -17.84 5.51
CA ASP A 536 -28.17 -16.93 4.55
C ASP A 536 -27.07 -16.37 3.68
N ALA A 537 -27.07 -16.69 2.41
CA ALA A 537 -26.15 -16.24 1.35
C ALA A 537 -24.64 -16.55 1.55
N VAL A 538 -24.03 -16.94 0.49
CA VAL A 538 -22.61 -17.14 0.14
C VAL A 538 -21.60 -16.88 1.28
N GLU A 539 -21.64 -17.67 2.32
CA GLU A 539 -20.52 -17.77 3.25
C GLU A 539 -19.35 -18.49 2.57
N ASN A 540 -18.14 -18.14 2.98
CA ASN A 540 -16.97 -18.93 2.61
C ASN A 540 -17.18 -20.40 3.02
N PRO A 541 -16.63 -21.38 2.28
CA PRO A 541 -16.64 -22.78 2.69
C PRO A 541 -16.05 -22.95 4.09
N GLU A 542 -16.53 -23.95 4.85
CA GLU A 542 -16.08 -24.21 6.22
C GLU A 542 -14.56 -24.19 6.39
N TRP A 543 -13.83 -24.85 5.48
CA TRP A 543 -12.36 -24.89 5.54
C TRP A 543 -11.73 -23.48 5.45
N MET A 544 -12.33 -22.59 4.64
CA MET A 544 -11.81 -21.21 4.48
C MET A 544 -12.13 -20.35 5.69
N ARG A 545 -13.29 -20.56 6.32
CA ARG A 545 -13.64 -19.90 7.58
C ARG A 545 -12.63 -20.24 8.68
N TRP A 546 -12.31 -21.55 8.86
CA TRP A 546 -11.26 -21.99 9.77
C TRP A 546 -9.88 -21.47 9.39
N ASN A 547 -9.53 -21.43 8.09
CA ASN A 547 -8.25 -20.91 7.64
C ASN A 547 -8.12 -19.40 7.96
N ASN A 548 -9.14 -18.59 7.70
CA ASN A 548 -9.14 -17.17 8.02
C ASN A 548 -9.04 -16.93 9.54
N TYR A 549 -9.74 -17.73 10.33
CA TYR A 549 -9.61 -17.69 11.80
C TYR A 549 -8.19 -18.06 12.25
N GLY A 550 -7.60 -19.12 11.68
CA GLY A 550 -6.22 -19.51 11.95
C GLY A 550 -5.20 -18.44 11.58
N ILE A 551 -5.38 -17.74 10.44
CA ILE A 551 -4.53 -16.63 10.01
C ILE A 551 -4.63 -15.46 11.02
N SER A 552 -5.82 -15.10 11.46
CA SER A 552 -6.01 -14.04 12.45
C SER A 552 -5.38 -14.35 13.80
N LEU A 553 -5.43 -15.61 14.24
CA LEU A 553 -4.77 -16.10 15.46
C LEU A 553 -3.25 -16.08 15.34
N LEU A 554 -2.72 -16.48 14.17
CA LEU A 554 -1.29 -16.43 13.90
C LEU A 554 -0.77 -14.99 13.97
N ASP A 555 -1.48 -14.05 13.34
CA ASP A 555 -1.12 -12.61 13.36
C ASP A 555 -1.26 -12.01 14.78
N ALA A 556 -2.18 -12.54 15.60
CA ALA A 556 -2.33 -12.18 17.01
C ALA A 556 -1.36 -12.95 17.94
N GLN A 557 -0.42 -13.73 17.40
CA GLN A 557 0.55 -14.56 18.15
C GLN A 557 -0.08 -15.61 19.07
N GLN A 558 -1.32 -16.01 18.77
CA GLN A 558 -2.04 -17.07 19.47
C GLN A 558 -1.72 -18.43 18.81
N TYR A 559 -0.44 -18.81 18.84
CA TYR A 559 0.12 -19.90 18.03
C TYR A 559 -0.55 -21.26 18.26
N ALA A 560 -0.80 -21.65 19.52
CA ALA A 560 -1.45 -22.92 19.81
C ALA A 560 -2.87 -23.01 19.24
N ALA A 561 -3.63 -21.94 19.37
CA ALA A 561 -4.98 -21.85 18.81
C ALA A 561 -4.95 -21.78 17.28
N ALA A 562 -3.94 -21.11 16.69
CA ALA A 562 -3.75 -21.07 15.24
C ALA A 562 -3.46 -22.47 14.66
N VAL A 563 -2.57 -23.24 15.30
CA VAL A 563 -2.31 -24.64 14.92
C VAL A 563 -3.60 -25.46 14.96
N ALA A 564 -4.36 -25.40 16.06
CA ALA A 564 -5.61 -26.16 16.19
C ALA A 564 -6.65 -25.76 15.10
N ALA A 565 -6.74 -24.48 14.75
CA ALA A 565 -7.60 -24.02 13.67
C ALA A 565 -7.15 -24.55 12.30
N PHE A 566 -5.85 -24.52 12.01
CA PHE A 566 -5.30 -25.06 10.76
C PHE A 566 -5.40 -26.58 10.66
N GLU A 567 -5.29 -27.31 11.77
CA GLU A 567 -5.53 -28.75 11.82
C GLU A 567 -6.98 -29.10 11.46
N ARG A 568 -7.96 -28.25 11.83
CA ARG A 568 -9.35 -28.41 11.34
C ARG A 568 -9.43 -28.31 9.83
N VAL A 569 -8.71 -27.35 9.24
CA VAL A 569 -8.65 -27.23 7.77
C VAL A 569 -7.99 -28.47 7.15
N ALA A 570 -6.91 -28.98 7.72
CA ALA A 570 -6.22 -30.18 7.25
C ALA A 570 -7.13 -31.42 7.31
N ALA A 571 -7.99 -31.52 8.32
CA ALA A 571 -8.98 -32.60 8.43
C ALA A 571 -10.08 -32.49 7.35
N ILE A 572 -10.54 -31.26 7.03
CA ILE A 572 -11.59 -31.03 6.03
C ILE A 572 -11.03 -31.17 4.60
N ARG A 573 -9.79 -30.70 4.37
CA ARG A 573 -9.13 -30.70 3.06
C ARG A 573 -7.70 -31.25 3.10
N PRO A 574 -7.52 -32.56 3.27
CA PRO A 574 -6.20 -33.16 3.47
C PRO A 574 -5.25 -33.08 2.26
N THR A 575 -5.74 -32.66 1.09
CA THR A 575 -4.92 -32.44 -0.12
C THR A 575 -4.58 -30.96 -0.35
N TYR A 576 -5.02 -30.06 0.52
CA TYR A 576 -4.72 -28.64 0.40
C TYR A 576 -3.32 -28.35 0.96
N VAL A 577 -2.34 -28.20 0.06
CA VAL A 577 -0.90 -28.09 0.38
C VAL A 577 -0.63 -26.93 1.34
N ASP A 578 -1.21 -25.75 1.07
CA ASP A 578 -0.91 -24.56 1.85
C ASP A 578 -1.28 -24.66 3.33
N ILE A 579 -2.20 -25.57 3.69
CA ILE A 579 -2.57 -25.73 5.10
C ILE A 579 -1.42 -26.31 5.92
N TYR A 580 -0.68 -27.26 5.37
CA TYR A 580 0.48 -27.84 6.04
C TYR A 580 1.61 -26.83 6.14
N THR A 581 1.75 -25.98 5.11
CA THR A 581 2.69 -24.85 5.14
C THR A 581 2.27 -23.82 6.20
N ASN A 582 0.98 -23.54 6.38
CA ASN A 582 0.48 -22.62 7.41
C ASN A 582 0.77 -23.16 8.82
N ILE A 583 0.61 -24.46 9.06
CA ILE A 583 0.97 -25.08 10.34
C ILE A 583 2.49 -24.99 10.57
N GLY A 584 3.29 -25.32 9.55
CA GLY A 584 4.75 -25.20 9.61
C GLY A 584 5.19 -23.76 9.91
N LEU A 585 4.64 -22.77 9.21
CA LEU A 585 4.87 -21.35 9.48
C LEU A 585 4.50 -20.96 10.92
N THR A 586 3.38 -21.48 11.43
CA THR A 586 2.95 -21.18 12.81
C THR A 586 3.97 -21.69 13.83
N TYR A 587 4.49 -22.91 13.65
CA TYR A 587 5.55 -23.43 14.52
C TYR A 587 6.87 -22.65 14.37
N ILE A 588 7.25 -22.24 13.16
CA ILE A 588 8.42 -21.36 12.94
C ILE A 588 8.24 -20.03 13.69
N SER A 589 7.06 -19.41 13.58
CA SER A 589 6.74 -18.15 14.28
C SER A 589 6.72 -18.32 15.82
N TRP A 590 6.48 -19.53 16.28
CA TRP A 590 6.55 -19.92 17.70
C TRP A 590 7.95 -20.37 18.13
N GLU A 591 8.96 -20.25 17.24
CA GLU A 591 10.34 -20.70 17.44
C GLU A 591 10.48 -22.21 17.71
N LYS A 592 9.49 -23.01 17.31
CA LYS A 592 9.46 -24.47 17.42
C LYS A 592 9.82 -25.11 16.07
N TYR A 593 11.09 -24.99 15.73
CA TYR A 593 11.58 -25.40 14.41
C TYR A 593 11.43 -26.91 14.15
N ASP A 594 11.71 -27.75 15.15
CA ASP A 594 11.61 -29.20 14.99
C ASP A 594 10.17 -29.65 14.76
N GLU A 595 9.21 -29.01 15.44
CA GLU A 595 7.78 -29.32 15.27
C GLU A 595 7.23 -28.86 13.93
N SER A 596 7.90 -27.93 13.25
CA SER A 596 7.50 -27.47 11.92
C SER A 596 7.83 -28.45 10.80
N LEU A 597 8.93 -29.22 10.95
CA LEU A 597 9.47 -30.12 9.91
C LEU A 597 8.46 -31.14 9.38
N PRO A 598 7.75 -31.92 10.21
CA PRO A 598 6.79 -32.90 9.71
C PRO A 598 5.71 -32.30 8.81
N TRP A 599 5.29 -31.08 9.10
CA TRP A 599 4.25 -30.39 8.36
C TRP A 599 4.77 -29.86 7.03
N LEU A 600 5.98 -29.29 7.00
CA LEU A 600 6.62 -28.82 5.77
C LEU A 600 6.94 -29.99 4.83
N HIS A 601 7.45 -31.10 5.36
CA HIS A 601 7.65 -32.32 4.56
C HIS A 601 6.33 -32.84 4.00
N LYS A 602 5.27 -32.86 4.80
CA LYS A 602 3.94 -33.29 4.33
C LYS A 602 3.42 -32.37 3.20
N ALA A 603 3.67 -31.06 3.25
CA ALA A 603 3.37 -30.16 2.15
C ALA A 603 4.14 -30.53 0.88
N LEU A 604 5.43 -30.84 1.00
CA LEU A 604 6.30 -31.22 -0.11
C LEU A 604 6.03 -32.62 -0.65
N ASP A 605 5.53 -33.55 0.18
CA ASP A 605 5.07 -34.85 -0.28
C ASP A 605 3.87 -34.75 -1.24
N ILE A 606 3.01 -33.76 -1.01
CA ILE A 606 1.86 -33.48 -1.88
C ILE A 606 2.29 -32.69 -3.11
N ALA A 607 3.15 -31.68 -2.94
CA ALA A 607 3.64 -30.80 -4.02
C ALA A 607 5.14 -30.50 -3.85
N LYS A 608 5.98 -31.30 -4.49
CA LYS A 608 7.46 -31.31 -4.32
C LYS A 608 8.13 -29.96 -4.58
N ASP A 609 7.56 -29.17 -5.50
CA ASP A 609 8.11 -27.88 -5.92
C ASP A 609 7.30 -26.69 -5.36
N ASN A 610 6.53 -26.90 -4.29
CA ASN A 610 5.79 -25.80 -3.65
C ASN A 610 6.77 -24.79 -3.07
N ALA A 611 6.92 -23.65 -3.74
CA ALA A 611 7.89 -22.61 -3.39
C ALA A 611 7.71 -22.08 -1.97
N ARG A 612 6.47 -22.00 -1.47
CA ARG A 612 6.18 -21.52 -0.11
C ARG A 612 6.68 -22.49 0.94
N ALA A 613 6.44 -23.80 0.74
CA ALA A 613 6.92 -24.85 1.64
C ALA A 613 8.46 -24.95 1.60
N LEU A 614 9.07 -24.87 0.39
CA LEU A 614 10.53 -24.84 0.23
C LEU A 614 11.17 -23.66 0.94
N TYR A 615 10.55 -22.46 0.86
CA TYR A 615 11.04 -21.28 1.56
C TYR A 615 11.08 -21.48 3.07
N TYR A 616 9.96 -21.94 3.67
CA TYR A 616 9.90 -22.13 5.12
C TYR A 616 10.76 -23.31 5.59
N LEU A 617 10.90 -24.38 4.80
CA LEU A 617 11.86 -25.45 5.08
C LEU A 617 13.29 -24.90 5.12
N ALA A 618 13.67 -24.10 4.14
CA ALA A 618 14.99 -23.46 4.10
C ALA A 618 15.27 -22.55 5.31
N LEU A 619 14.25 -21.88 5.85
CA LEU A 619 14.42 -21.11 7.10
C LEU A 619 14.74 -22.01 8.29
N VAL A 620 14.10 -23.18 8.37
CA VAL A 620 14.36 -24.19 9.42
C VAL A 620 15.76 -24.77 9.26
N GLU A 621 16.11 -25.23 8.04
CA GLU A 621 17.43 -25.80 7.70
C GLU A 621 18.55 -24.80 8.04
N ARG A 622 18.40 -23.54 7.64
CA ARG A 622 19.35 -22.48 7.97
C ARG A 622 19.51 -22.31 9.49
N ASN A 623 18.40 -22.31 10.24
CA ASN A 623 18.43 -22.17 11.69
C ASN A 623 19.11 -23.35 12.38
N GLN A 624 18.97 -24.56 11.83
CA GLN A 624 19.61 -25.78 12.31
C GLN A 624 21.07 -25.95 11.80
N GLY A 625 21.59 -24.99 11.03
CA GLY A 625 22.96 -25.02 10.49
C GLY A 625 23.12 -25.85 9.21
N GLN A 626 22.03 -26.34 8.61
CA GLN A 626 22.00 -27.06 7.34
C GLN A 626 21.99 -26.03 6.18
N VAL A 627 23.08 -25.27 6.06
CA VAL A 627 23.13 -24.09 5.17
C VAL A 627 23.15 -24.48 3.70
N ASP A 628 23.74 -25.63 3.32
CA ASP A 628 23.78 -26.10 1.94
C ASP A 628 22.40 -26.48 1.43
N GLU A 629 21.62 -27.21 2.25
CA GLU A 629 20.23 -27.59 1.95
C GLU A 629 19.35 -26.35 1.83
N ALA A 630 19.49 -25.40 2.76
CA ALA A 630 18.78 -24.13 2.71
C ALA A 630 19.04 -23.35 1.41
N ILE A 631 20.31 -23.28 0.96
CA ILE A 631 20.68 -22.63 -0.31
C ILE A 631 19.99 -23.35 -1.47
N GLU A 632 20.04 -24.70 -1.53
CA GLU A 632 19.42 -25.45 -2.62
C GLU A 632 17.91 -25.18 -2.71
N ASN A 633 17.21 -25.20 -1.58
CA ASN A 633 15.78 -24.92 -1.52
C ASN A 633 15.46 -23.46 -1.90
N LEU A 634 16.22 -22.48 -1.38
CA LEU A 634 16.03 -21.07 -1.71
C LEU A 634 16.31 -20.76 -3.19
N GLN A 635 17.29 -21.44 -3.81
CA GLN A 635 17.55 -21.30 -5.25
C GLN A 635 16.36 -21.81 -6.08
N LYS A 636 15.69 -22.90 -5.67
CA LYS A 636 14.45 -23.36 -6.32
C LYS A 636 13.34 -22.33 -6.17
N VAL A 637 13.24 -21.66 -5.02
CA VAL A 637 12.28 -20.57 -4.79
C VAL A 637 12.60 -19.36 -5.67
N ALA A 638 13.85 -18.90 -5.68
CA ALA A 638 14.27 -17.75 -6.49
C ALA A 638 14.11 -18.00 -8.01
N ALA A 639 14.31 -19.24 -8.48
CA ALA A 639 14.04 -19.62 -9.85
C ALA A 639 12.57 -19.50 -10.25
N GLN A 640 11.63 -19.83 -9.33
CA GLN A 640 10.19 -19.67 -9.56
C GLN A 640 9.72 -18.23 -9.36
N PHE A 641 10.33 -17.50 -8.43
CA PHE A 641 10.00 -16.14 -8.05
C PHE A 641 11.24 -15.23 -8.08
N PRO A 642 11.72 -14.83 -9.28
CA PRO A 642 12.97 -14.07 -9.42
C PRO A 642 12.94 -12.68 -8.78
N ARG A 643 11.77 -12.19 -8.41
CA ARG A 643 11.59 -10.93 -7.68
C ARG A 643 11.17 -11.11 -6.23
N SER A 644 11.36 -12.33 -5.67
CA SER A 644 11.13 -12.57 -4.25
C SER A 644 12.24 -11.96 -3.40
N ARG A 645 11.99 -10.77 -2.89
CA ARG A 645 12.91 -10.07 -2.00
C ARG A 645 13.37 -10.93 -0.83
N ASP A 646 12.42 -11.66 -0.21
CA ASP A 646 12.69 -12.50 0.95
C ASP A 646 13.61 -13.69 0.61
N ALA A 647 13.40 -14.35 -0.55
CA ALA A 647 14.27 -15.45 -0.98
C ALA A 647 15.71 -14.98 -1.22
N HIS A 648 15.89 -13.83 -1.88
CA HIS A 648 17.21 -13.25 -2.11
C HIS A 648 17.90 -12.78 -0.82
N ARG A 649 17.16 -12.25 0.15
CA ARG A 649 17.71 -11.92 1.47
C ARG A 649 18.26 -13.16 2.18
N GLU A 650 17.49 -14.25 2.18
CA GLU A 650 17.89 -15.50 2.83
C GLU A 650 19.08 -16.15 2.11
N LEU A 651 19.09 -16.16 0.76
CA LEU A 651 20.26 -16.59 -0.03
C LEU A 651 21.50 -15.76 0.30
N GLY A 652 21.36 -14.45 0.33
CA GLY A 652 22.45 -13.53 0.70
C GLY A 652 23.01 -13.84 2.09
N PHE A 653 22.15 -14.12 3.05
CA PHE A 653 22.55 -14.49 4.40
C PHE A 653 23.26 -15.85 4.45
N CYS A 654 22.72 -16.88 3.78
CA CYS A 654 23.34 -18.19 3.70
C CYS A 654 24.71 -18.15 3.03
N PHE A 655 24.86 -17.45 1.90
CA PHE A 655 26.15 -17.26 1.26
C PHE A 655 27.15 -16.49 2.13
N TYR A 656 26.67 -15.52 2.92
CA TYR A 656 27.50 -14.83 3.89
C TYR A 656 28.05 -15.78 4.98
N GLN A 657 27.21 -16.63 5.52
CA GLN A 657 27.60 -17.66 6.52
C GLN A 657 28.68 -18.60 5.94
N GLN A 658 28.61 -18.94 4.65
CA GLN A 658 29.60 -19.76 3.96
C GLN A 658 30.86 -18.98 3.51
N HIS A 659 30.98 -17.70 3.87
CA HIS A 659 32.06 -16.81 3.43
C HIS A 659 32.14 -16.61 1.89
N ARG A 660 31.07 -16.92 1.16
CA ARG A 660 30.93 -16.71 -0.29
C ARG A 660 30.46 -15.27 -0.55
N TYR A 661 31.31 -14.30 -0.20
CA TYR A 661 30.94 -12.88 -0.13
C TYR A 661 30.49 -12.26 -1.46
N ASP A 662 31.08 -12.70 -2.58
CA ASP A 662 30.64 -12.19 -3.91
C ASP A 662 29.22 -12.63 -4.25
N LEU A 663 28.83 -13.87 -3.90
CA LEU A 663 27.48 -14.36 -4.11
C LEU A 663 26.51 -13.65 -3.15
N ALA A 664 26.86 -13.54 -1.87
CA ALA A 664 26.07 -12.80 -0.90
C ALA A 664 25.81 -11.36 -1.36
N ARG A 665 26.85 -10.68 -1.91
CA ARG A 665 26.71 -9.34 -2.47
C ARG A 665 25.70 -9.31 -3.63
N ALA A 666 25.82 -10.24 -4.58
CA ALA A 666 24.92 -10.29 -5.74
C ALA A 666 23.45 -10.45 -5.33
N GLU A 667 23.19 -11.28 -4.32
CA GLU A 667 21.82 -11.46 -3.78
C GLU A 667 21.29 -10.18 -3.12
N TYR A 668 22.08 -9.50 -2.28
CA TYR A 668 21.65 -8.26 -1.67
C TYR A 668 21.58 -7.07 -2.66
N GLU A 669 22.40 -7.04 -3.69
CA GLU A 669 22.25 -6.10 -4.82
C GLU A 669 20.92 -6.37 -5.56
N THR A 670 20.52 -7.64 -5.70
CA THR A 670 19.20 -8.01 -6.24
C THR A 670 18.06 -7.52 -5.34
N VAL A 671 18.18 -7.69 -4.02
CA VAL A 671 17.20 -7.13 -3.05
C VAL A 671 17.08 -5.63 -3.22
N GLN A 672 18.19 -4.89 -3.29
CA GLN A 672 18.21 -3.44 -3.47
C GLN A 672 17.58 -3.00 -4.81
N ASN A 673 17.76 -3.79 -5.88
CA ASN A 673 17.12 -3.53 -7.17
C ASN A 673 15.60 -3.76 -7.12
N ILE A 674 15.12 -4.66 -6.25
CA ILE A 674 13.70 -4.93 -6.05
C ILE A 674 13.06 -3.87 -5.15
N ASP A 675 13.71 -3.55 -4.05
CA ASP A 675 13.32 -2.50 -3.09
C ASP A 675 14.55 -1.64 -2.72
N PRO A 676 14.70 -0.46 -3.32
CA PRO A 676 15.83 0.42 -3.07
C PRO A 676 15.97 0.91 -1.62
N ASP A 677 14.91 0.79 -0.81
CA ASP A 677 14.88 1.22 0.59
C ASP A 677 14.96 0.02 1.56
N ASP A 678 15.41 -1.15 1.09
CA ASP A 678 15.52 -2.34 1.92
C ASP A 678 16.62 -2.20 2.98
N LEU A 679 16.22 -2.06 4.24
CA LEU A 679 17.13 -1.83 5.35
C LEU A 679 18.14 -2.97 5.55
N ALA A 680 17.70 -4.23 5.35
CA ALA A 680 18.59 -5.40 5.46
C ALA A 680 19.62 -5.43 4.33
N ALA A 681 19.23 -5.05 3.11
CA ALA A 681 20.15 -4.94 1.99
C ALA A 681 21.21 -3.88 2.26
N HIS A 682 20.84 -2.67 2.67
CA HIS A 682 21.80 -1.61 3.00
C HIS A 682 22.81 -2.03 4.09
N TYR A 683 22.32 -2.65 5.16
CA TYR A 683 23.18 -3.14 6.24
C TYR A 683 24.20 -4.19 5.75
N ASN A 684 23.69 -5.21 5.06
CA ASN A 684 24.55 -6.31 4.63
C ASN A 684 25.49 -5.89 3.50
N LEU A 685 25.05 -5.05 2.56
CA LEU A 685 25.91 -4.49 1.51
C LEU A 685 27.02 -3.60 2.08
N ALA A 686 26.75 -2.82 3.12
CA ALA A 686 27.79 -2.04 3.81
C ALA A 686 28.91 -2.94 4.36
N ILE A 687 28.55 -4.08 4.96
CA ILE A 687 29.49 -5.07 5.47
C ILE A 687 30.24 -5.77 4.33
N LEU A 688 29.52 -6.26 3.32
CA LEU A 688 30.06 -7.01 2.19
C LEU A 688 31.01 -6.16 1.34
N TYR A 689 30.63 -4.93 0.99
CA TYR A 689 31.49 -4.01 0.24
C TYR A 689 32.77 -3.69 1.01
N ARG A 690 32.69 -3.55 2.34
CA ARG A 690 33.90 -3.36 3.19
C ARG A 690 34.82 -4.57 3.12
N ARG A 691 34.29 -5.79 3.21
CA ARG A 691 35.05 -7.04 3.11
C ARG A 691 35.70 -7.22 1.75
N LEU A 692 35.01 -6.78 0.69
CA LEU A 692 35.48 -6.85 -0.69
C LEU A 692 36.37 -5.65 -1.09
N GLY A 693 36.70 -4.75 -0.15
CA GLY A 693 37.58 -3.60 -0.41
C GLY A 693 36.92 -2.43 -1.13
N LEU A 694 35.62 -2.45 -1.36
CA LEU A 694 34.83 -1.41 -2.06
C LEU A 694 34.41 -0.31 -1.07
N LYS A 695 35.38 0.46 -0.58
CA LYS A 695 35.21 1.37 0.57
C LYS A 695 34.15 2.45 0.35
N ASP A 696 34.09 3.06 -0.85
CA ASP A 696 33.14 4.15 -1.14
C ASP A 696 31.70 3.64 -1.15
N LYS A 697 31.43 2.50 -1.81
CA LYS A 697 30.15 1.83 -1.78
C LYS A 697 29.75 1.40 -0.36
N ALA A 698 30.71 0.91 0.43
CA ALA A 698 30.44 0.55 1.83
C ALA A 698 30.03 1.75 2.67
N ALA A 699 30.67 2.91 2.47
CA ALA A 699 30.33 4.15 3.18
C ALA A 699 28.94 4.67 2.77
N GLU A 700 28.61 4.60 1.49
CA GLU A 700 27.29 4.97 0.97
C GLU A 700 26.19 4.12 1.61
N GLN A 701 26.30 2.79 1.56
CA GLN A 701 25.30 1.89 2.13
C GLN A 701 25.18 2.04 3.66
N ALA A 702 26.29 2.27 4.35
CA ALA A 702 26.28 2.53 5.78
C ALA A 702 25.57 3.85 6.14
N ALA A 703 25.69 4.87 5.30
CA ALA A 703 24.99 6.14 5.47
C ALA A 703 23.46 5.97 5.31
N TYR A 704 23.00 5.25 4.28
CA TYR A 704 21.59 4.89 4.11
C TYR A 704 21.07 4.13 5.32
N PHE A 705 21.76 3.08 5.74
CA PHE A 705 21.35 2.31 6.91
C PHE A 705 21.26 3.17 8.18
N ALA A 706 22.22 4.06 8.41
CA ALA A 706 22.23 4.93 9.58
C ALA A 706 21.06 5.92 9.60
N ASP A 707 20.63 6.39 8.42
CA ASP A 707 19.48 7.29 8.29
C ASP A 707 18.14 6.56 8.49
N GLN A 708 18.03 5.34 7.97
CA GLN A 708 16.77 4.58 7.94
C GLN A 708 16.54 3.68 9.17
N LYS A 709 17.60 3.23 9.88
CA LYS A 709 17.44 2.32 11.02
C LYS A 709 16.54 2.92 12.09
N ASP A 710 15.76 2.08 12.75
CA ASP A 710 14.88 2.49 13.85
C ASP A 710 15.62 3.22 14.97
N ASP A 711 14.91 4.16 15.60
CA ASP A 711 15.37 4.80 16.83
C ASP A 711 14.79 4.04 18.03
N PRO A 712 15.63 3.34 18.81
CA PRO A 712 15.13 2.59 19.96
C PRO A 712 14.42 3.46 21.01
N THR A 713 14.71 4.76 21.05
CA THR A 713 14.09 5.69 22.00
C THR A 713 12.70 6.14 21.59
N ALA A 714 12.36 6.03 20.32
CA ALA A 714 11.04 6.45 19.81
C ALA A 714 9.89 5.63 20.41
N SER A 715 10.11 4.34 20.71
CA SER A 715 9.12 3.48 21.37
C SER A 715 8.67 4.01 22.74
N THR A 716 9.52 4.78 23.42
CA THR A 716 9.17 5.43 24.71
C THR A 716 7.99 6.39 24.54
N PHE A 717 7.95 7.16 23.45
CA PHE A 717 6.85 8.07 23.16
C PHE A 717 5.53 7.30 22.97
N ALA A 718 5.57 6.18 22.22
CA ALA A 718 4.40 5.32 22.04
C ALA A 718 3.90 4.74 23.36
N LEU A 719 4.79 4.18 24.18
CA LEU A 719 4.44 3.60 25.48
C LEU A 719 3.89 4.64 26.46
N GLU A 720 4.46 5.84 26.51
CA GLU A 720 3.97 6.92 27.37
C GLU A 720 2.58 7.41 26.94
N TYR A 721 2.35 7.50 25.63
CA TYR A 721 1.05 7.84 25.08
C TYR A 721 -0.01 6.79 25.46
N LEU A 722 0.24 5.52 25.15
CA LEU A 722 -0.68 4.41 25.44
C LEU A 722 -0.98 4.28 26.94
N ARG A 723 0.02 4.51 27.83
CA ARG A 723 -0.21 4.49 29.27
C ARG A 723 -1.17 5.57 29.75
N LYS A 724 -1.25 6.70 29.06
CA LYS A 724 -2.17 7.82 29.39
C LYS A 724 -3.56 7.65 28.80
N HIS A 725 -3.70 6.79 27.78
CA HIS A 725 -4.93 6.58 26.98
C HIS A 725 -5.30 5.10 26.97
N ALA A 726 -5.85 4.62 28.11
CA ALA A 726 -6.10 3.19 28.34
C ALA A 726 -7.07 2.57 27.33
N ASP A 727 -8.09 3.31 26.86
CA ASP A 727 -9.06 2.81 25.88
C ASP A 727 -8.40 2.60 24.52
N ILE A 728 -7.56 3.55 24.10
CA ILE A 728 -6.77 3.44 22.86
C ILE A 728 -5.72 2.33 23.01
N ALA A 729 -5.13 2.16 24.19
CA ALA A 729 -4.14 1.12 24.45
C ALA A 729 -4.68 -0.31 24.24
N ARG A 730 -5.99 -0.54 24.48
CA ARG A 730 -6.61 -1.85 24.24
C ARG A 730 -6.55 -2.21 22.75
N GLU A 731 -6.76 -1.24 21.87
CA GLU A 731 -6.68 -1.43 20.42
C GLU A 731 -5.28 -1.84 19.93
N SER A 732 -4.24 -1.59 20.73
CA SER A 732 -2.88 -2.05 20.42
C SER A 732 -2.66 -3.55 20.70
N VAL A 733 -3.61 -4.22 21.37
CA VAL A 733 -3.53 -5.65 21.75
C VAL A 733 -4.41 -6.47 20.81
N PRO A 734 -3.85 -7.24 19.87
CA PRO A 734 -4.63 -7.88 18.80
C PRO A 734 -5.69 -8.88 19.24
N TRP A 735 -5.68 -9.34 20.50
CA TRP A 735 -6.61 -10.35 21.03
C TRP A 735 -7.50 -9.83 22.16
N HIS A 736 -7.57 -8.51 22.36
CA HIS A 736 -8.44 -7.94 23.39
C HIS A 736 -9.93 -8.19 23.12
N VAL A 737 -10.78 -7.96 24.13
CA VAL A 737 -12.23 -8.10 24.06
C VAL A 737 -12.87 -6.73 24.27
N HIS A 738 -13.75 -6.34 23.35
CA HIS A 738 -14.64 -5.20 23.51
C HIS A 738 -15.78 -5.60 24.46
N ASP A 739 -15.75 -5.08 25.67
CA ASP A 739 -16.76 -5.36 26.72
C ASP A 739 -17.91 -4.35 26.61
N LEU A 740 -19.02 -4.77 26.03
CA LEU A 740 -20.16 -3.90 25.71
C LEU A 740 -21.12 -3.68 26.90
N ASP A 741 -21.04 -4.49 27.96
CA ASP A 741 -21.87 -4.33 29.14
C ASP A 741 -21.50 -3.08 29.97
N ARG A 742 -20.31 -2.54 29.76
CA ARG A 742 -19.81 -1.36 30.47
C ARG A 742 -20.41 -0.04 30.00
N HIS A 743 -21.02 0.00 28.83
CA HIS A 743 -21.59 1.23 28.25
C HIS A 743 -23.10 1.39 28.51
N GLY A 744 -23.75 0.39 29.14
CA GLY A 744 -25.21 0.41 29.44
C GLY A 744 -25.57 0.49 30.93
N ALA A 745 -24.61 0.56 31.84
CA ALA A 745 -24.89 0.68 33.26
C ALA A 745 -25.28 2.13 33.58
N ASP A 746 -26.54 2.30 33.92
CA ASP A 746 -27.07 3.51 34.56
C ASP A 746 -26.12 3.97 35.69
N GLU A 747 -25.75 5.25 35.76
CA GLU A 747 -24.87 5.85 36.77
C GLU A 747 -25.36 5.72 38.21
N SER A 748 -26.41 4.94 38.47
CA SER A 748 -27.06 4.78 39.76
C SER A 748 -26.59 3.58 40.60
N ASP A 749 -25.67 2.74 40.14
CA ASP A 749 -25.19 1.60 40.92
C ASP A 749 -23.75 1.84 41.38
N PRO A 750 -23.46 2.04 42.69
CA PRO A 750 -22.08 2.24 43.16
C PRO A 750 -21.29 0.95 42.97
N ALA A 751 -20.32 1.01 42.07
CA ALA A 751 -19.41 -0.07 41.71
C ALA A 751 -18.82 -0.73 42.96
N THR A 752 -19.08 -2.00 43.15
CA THR A 752 -18.31 -2.87 44.03
C THR A 752 -16.83 -2.92 43.49
N PRO A 753 -15.81 -2.61 44.28
CA PRO A 753 -14.47 -2.63 43.79
C PRO A 753 -14.05 -4.05 43.41
N VAL A 754 -13.80 -4.26 42.12
CA VAL A 754 -13.20 -5.49 41.63
C VAL A 754 -11.78 -5.55 42.19
N THR A 755 -11.55 -6.41 43.14
CA THR A 755 -10.21 -6.75 43.63
C THR A 755 -9.41 -7.29 42.44
N ALA A 756 -8.36 -6.53 42.07
CA ALA A 756 -7.40 -6.95 41.08
C ALA A 756 -6.82 -8.31 41.48
N ALA A 757 -7.04 -9.34 40.68
CA ALA A 757 -6.35 -10.60 40.81
C ALA A 757 -4.87 -10.33 40.49
N SER A 758 -4.06 -10.28 41.55
CA SER A 758 -2.63 -10.23 41.47
C SER A 758 -2.09 -11.58 41.03
N GLY A 759 -1.56 -11.63 39.81
CA GLY A 759 -0.93 -12.85 39.30
C GLY A 759 -0.36 -12.68 37.91
N SER A 760 0.56 -11.75 37.72
CA SER A 760 1.47 -11.81 36.57
C SER A 760 2.82 -12.33 37.05
N PRO A 761 3.37 -13.40 36.46
CA PRO A 761 4.75 -13.76 36.73
C PRO A 761 5.67 -12.74 36.05
N VAL A 762 6.47 -12.08 36.88
CA VAL A 762 7.60 -11.27 36.43
C VAL A 762 8.64 -12.25 35.87
N VAL A 763 8.81 -12.27 34.58
CA VAL A 763 9.96 -12.92 33.94
C VAL A 763 11.10 -11.90 33.96
N THR A 764 12.00 -12.06 34.89
CA THR A 764 13.32 -11.42 34.88
C THR A 764 14.21 -12.21 33.92
N GLY A 765 14.28 -11.79 32.67
CA GLY A 765 15.28 -12.25 31.70
C GLY A 765 16.48 -11.32 31.74
N SER A 766 17.57 -11.81 32.36
CA SER A 766 18.89 -11.18 32.27
C SER A 766 19.42 -11.28 30.84
N ALA A 767 19.82 -10.15 30.27
CA ALA A 767 20.54 -10.09 29.02
C ALA A 767 21.89 -10.81 29.10
N PRO A 768 22.30 -11.58 28.06
CA PRO A 768 23.69 -11.98 27.94
C PRO A 768 24.47 -10.84 27.29
N GLY A 769 25.48 -10.38 28.01
CA GLY A 769 26.47 -9.43 27.55
C GLY A 769 27.34 -9.98 26.44
N GLY A 770 27.88 -9.02 25.70
CA GLY A 770 28.60 -9.09 24.46
C GLY A 770 29.77 -10.06 24.31
N ASN A 771 30.04 -10.35 23.08
CA ASN A 771 31.34 -10.11 22.39
C ASN A 771 31.14 -10.18 20.87
#